data_c3ab53d5e156342822e4b3570f0032cc
#
_entry.id   c3ab53d5e156342822e4b3570f0032cc
#
_cell.length_a   1.000
_cell.length_b   1.000
_cell.length_c   1.000
_cell.angle_alpha   90.00
_cell.angle_beta   90.00
_cell.angle_gamma   90.00
#
_symmetry.space_group_name_H-M   'P 1'
#
loop_
_entity.id
_entity.type
_entity.pdbx_description
1 polymer ?
#
loop_
_entity_poly.entity_id
_entity_poly.type
_entity_poly.pdbx_seq_one_letter_code
_entity_poly.pdbx_strand_id
1 'polypeptide(L)'
;MSNPAPPSPTTAPTPARGRVVVRVVCVVYGLALIVATHWPNLKREDVPDLGWLPFDKTMHVLTFAGLAMWLTWSRWFGRWGWWGNAAAAVAIGLAYGVLKEFTQPLVGRVRAMDDLVADVGGLLIGAVVAVGFVKIFTPRGPGLPSAGHDDVEVSRDGKFVGHAVLVSGLTLVSRVLGLVRDAVLAAVFGASMVLDAFLVGFIVPNLFRRLFGEGALTAAFIPRYTKLLQDDPALARRFASLCVVVVAMLLAGITLVGELGLGVWLANAESEKTSLVLRLTMLMLPYMPMVCGVAFLGAILQVHRKFGPAAAAPVVLNLAMIAAAAVVGWQQTEDLPAVTFVAGSVLVAGVIQLAWLATAVWRTAPLTAAFADTGQHFRAMLKVMVPMVIGLGVFQINTLMDGLIAYSLAAPPPESDTAASAVASAPTFTWFGREYDYPMETGAVTTLTLAQRLYQFPLGVFGIAIATAIFPALARAAAQRSAKPQAANEDTQADSGGGDDFAAIFRRGVRLTLFIGLPASVGLILVRVPLTRVFFEWNAFTAEDALRSSNVLMGYAAAVWAYSLTHVTTKAFYAVDDAMTPLKVSGAMVALNLVLNLTLIWPLGVAGLAWSTAISATLQAACLVALLRKHVGRPITGEVARGVGRSLMLTAAMGLAVGAVMMAVDPLSLNKAQSVGVLALCVGLGAAVVLGGAWLWKLPEVRELRRG
;
A
#
# COMPACT_ATOMS: atom_id res chain seq x y z
N MET A 1 -26.28 -62.04 26.76
CA MET A 1 -25.16 -61.64 25.90
C MET A 1 -25.07 -60.11 25.97
N SER A 2 -24.19 -59.63 26.80
CA SER A 2 -23.97 -58.22 27.10
C SER A 2 -23.05 -57.60 26.05
N ASN A 3 -23.51 -56.52 25.38
CA ASN A 3 -22.69 -55.72 24.49
C ASN A 3 -21.49 -55.09 25.23
N PRO A 4 -20.27 -55.14 24.69
CA PRO A 4 -19.16 -54.46 25.29
C PRO A 4 -19.26 -52.93 25.11
N ALA A 5 -18.93 -52.19 26.19
CA ALA A 5 -18.91 -50.74 26.20
C ALA A 5 -17.88 -50.18 25.21
N PRO A 6 -18.12 -49.00 24.59
CA PRO A 6 -17.20 -48.38 23.68
C PRO A 6 -15.92 -47.93 24.43
N PRO A 7 -14.72 -48.02 23.81
CA PRO A 7 -13.49 -47.61 24.42
C PRO A 7 -13.49 -46.11 24.75
N SER A 8 -13.00 -45.76 25.92
CA SER A 8 -12.80 -44.40 26.41
C SER A 8 -11.95 -43.57 25.41
N PRO A 9 -12.27 -42.28 25.16
CA PRO A 9 -11.48 -41.44 24.26
C PRO A 9 -10.07 -41.25 24.83
N THR A 10 -9.10 -41.81 24.14
CA THR A 10 -7.69 -41.55 24.36
C THR A 10 -7.41 -40.06 24.25
N THR A 11 -6.96 -39.47 25.31
CA THR A 11 -6.52 -38.06 25.38
C THR A 11 -5.54 -37.75 24.26
N ALA A 12 -5.94 -36.91 23.32
CA ALA A 12 -5.10 -36.47 22.24
C ALA A 12 -3.84 -35.74 22.78
N PRO A 13 -2.66 -36.03 22.28
CA PRO A 13 -1.44 -35.37 22.72
C PRO A 13 -1.46 -33.91 22.32
N THR A 14 -1.40 -33.03 23.31
CA THR A 14 -1.30 -31.57 23.14
C THR A 14 -0.13 -31.14 22.24
N PRO A 15 -0.21 -30.00 21.57
CA PRO A 15 0.52 -29.64 20.36
C PRO A 15 2.02 -29.39 20.62
N ALA A 16 2.84 -30.42 20.48
CA ALA A 16 4.31 -30.28 20.46
C ALA A 16 4.81 -29.47 19.24
N ARG A 17 4.03 -29.37 18.20
CA ARG A 17 4.45 -28.92 16.86
C ARG A 17 4.34 -27.41 16.64
N GLY A 18 3.45 -26.66 17.29
CA GLY A 18 3.43 -25.18 17.23
C GLY A 18 4.68 -24.55 17.85
N ARG A 19 5.28 -25.26 18.81
CA ARG A 19 6.54 -24.87 19.43
C ARG A 19 7.74 -24.99 18.49
N VAL A 20 7.69 -25.87 17.49
CA VAL A 20 8.79 -26.02 16.50
C VAL A 20 8.88 -24.80 15.62
N VAL A 21 7.77 -24.27 15.12
CA VAL A 21 7.75 -23.06 14.28
C VAL A 21 8.29 -21.85 15.04
N VAL A 22 7.79 -21.61 16.25
CA VAL A 22 8.28 -20.50 17.09
C VAL A 22 9.77 -20.67 17.41
N ARG A 23 10.26 -21.90 17.60
CA ARG A 23 11.68 -22.18 17.80
C ARG A 23 12.51 -21.92 16.55
N VAL A 24 12.03 -22.32 15.37
CA VAL A 24 12.70 -22.03 14.09
C VAL A 24 12.80 -20.52 13.87
N VAL A 25 11.70 -19.78 14.07
CA VAL A 25 11.70 -18.31 13.96
C VAL A 25 12.67 -17.69 14.97
N CYS A 26 12.72 -18.22 16.21
CA CYS A 26 13.65 -17.77 17.24
C CYS A 26 15.11 -17.99 16.83
N VAL A 27 15.44 -19.14 16.26
CA VAL A 27 16.79 -19.45 15.76
C VAL A 27 17.18 -18.54 14.60
N VAL A 28 16.28 -18.36 13.61
CA VAL A 28 16.53 -17.49 12.46
C VAL A 28 16.73 -16.05 12.92
N TYR A 29 15.90 -15.58 13.87
CA TYR A 29 16.05 -14.25 14.43
C TYR A 29 17.38 -14.09 15.19
N GLY A 30 17.77 -15.09 15.99
CA GLY A 30 19.06 -15.10 16.70
C GLY A 30 20.25 -15.07 15.75
N LEU A 31 20.22 -15.83 14.66
CA LEU A 31 21.25 -15.81 13.62
C LEU A 31 21.34 -14.47 12.92
N ALA A 32 20.21 -13.89 12.55
CA ALA A 32 20.14 -12.55 11.96
C ALA A 32 20.70 -11.48 12.91
N LEU A 33 20.43 -11.59 14.21
CA LEU A 33 20.96 -10.71 15.24
C LEU A 33 22.49 -10.85 15.37
N ILE A 34 23.03 -12.06 15.34
CA ILE A 34 24.49 -12.30 15.36
C ILE A 34 25.15 -11.62 14.17
N VAL A 35 24.61 -11.81 12.97
CA VAL A 35 25.13 -11.16 11.74
C VAL A 35 25.08 -9.65 11.89
N ALA A 36 23.95 -9.07 12.27
CA ALA A 36 23.78 -7.62 12.41
C ALA A 36 24.72 -7.00 13.46
N THR A 37 24.93 -7.69 14.59
CA THR A 37 25.77 -7.17 15.69
C THR A 37 27.26 -7.36 15.47
N HIS A 38 27.69 -8.21 14.53
CA HIS A 38 29.11 -8.47 14.20
C HIS A 38 29.48 -7.97 12.80
N TRP A 39 28.63 -7.19 12.12
CA TRP A 39 28.96 -6.64 10.81
C TRP A 39 30.11 -5.63 10.91
N PRO A 40 31.21 -5.80 10.17
CA PRO A 40 32.35 -4.88 10.24
C PRO A 40 31.96 -3.53 9.64
N ASN A 41 32.58 -2.43 10.14
CA ASN A 41 32.52 -1.06 9.61
C ASN A 41 31.26 -0.21 9.88
N LEU A 42 30.38 -0.52 10.80
CA LEU A 42 29.48 0.50 11.34
C LEU A 42 30.24 1.37 12.34
N LYS A 43 30.79 2.50 11.86
CA LYS A 43 31.46 3.47 12.74
C LYS A 43 30.40 4.22 13.57
N ARG A 44 30.70 4.42 14.85
CA ARG A 44 29.81 5.09 15.83
C ARG A 44 29.54 6.56 15.49
N GLU A 45 30.41 7.18 14.66
CA GLU A 45 30.35 8.58 14.26
C GLU A 45 29.28 8.87 13.21
N ASP A 46 28.74 7.84 12.53
CA ASP A 46 27.81 7.96 11.42
C ASP A 46 26.32 7.81 11.80
N VAL A 47 25.99 7.68 13.10
CA VAL A 47 24.62 7.43 13.55
C VAL A 47 24.10 8.61 14.38
N PRO A 48 23.03 9.28 13.96
CA PRO A 48 22.47 10.44 14.67
C PRO A 48 21.95 10.05 16.06
N ASP A 49 22.19 10.89 17.06
CA ASP A 49 21.63 10.73 18.40
C ASP A 49 20.16 11.18 18.44
N LEU A 50 19.28 10.36 18.95
CA LEU A 50 17.86 10.66 19.21
C LEU A 50 17.71 11.44 20.53
N GLY A 51 18.42 12.55 20.71
CA GLY A 51 18.36 13.43 21.86
C GLY A 51 18.56 12.76 23.22
N TRP A 52 17.53 12.13 23.79
CA TRP A 52 17.60 11.48 25.11
C TRP A 52 17.93 9.97 25.05
N LEU A 53 17.86 9.35 23.88
CA LEU A 53 18.27 7.96 23.65
C LEU A 53 18.97 7.83 22.30
N PRO A 54 20.29 7.50 22.27
CA PRO A 54 21.03 7.28 21.02
C PRO A 54 20.37 6.22 20.14
N PHE A 55 20.38 6.40 18.83
CA PHE A 55 19.73 5.48 17.88
C PHE A 55 20.25 4.05 17.98
N ASP A 56 21.55 3.88 18.15
CA ASP A 56 22.18 2.58 18.36
C ASP A 56 21.59 1.87 19.59
N LYS A 57 21.41 2.58 20.71
CA LYS A 57 20.82 2.06 21.94
C LYS A 57 19.35 1.72 21.79
N THR A 58 18.60 2.52 21.03
CA THR A 58 17.20 2.21 20.69
C THR A 58 17.12 0.92 19.88
N MET A 59 18.01 0.73 18.91
CA MET A 59 18.07 -0.51 18.12
C MET A 59 18.49 -1.71 19.00
N HIS A 60 19.41 -1.53 19.94
CA HIS A 60 19.75 -2.55 20.92
C HIS A 60 18.54 -2.96 21.78
N VAL A 61 17.80 -1.98 22.32
CA VAL A 61 16.58 -2.25 23.12
C VAL A 61 15.56 -3.03 22.30
N LEU A 62 15.26 -2.58 21.06
CA LEU A 62 14.24 -3.22 20.21
C LEU A 62 14.63 -4.64 19.77
N THR A 63 15.88 -4.85 19.40
CA THR A 63 16.37 -6.16 18.94
C THR A 63 16.44 -7.16 20.08
N PHE A 64 16.91 -6.76 21.25
CA PHE A 64 16.95 -7.65 22.42
C PHE A 64 15.55 -7.85 23.04
N ALA A 65 14.64 -6.88 22.94
CA ALA A 65 13.24 -7.09 23.29
C ALA A 65 12.59 -8.14 22.37
N GLY A 66 12.84 -8.07 21.07
CA GLY A 66 12.39 -9.09 20.12
C GLY A 66 12.98 -10.47 20.43
N LEU A 67 14.26 -10.56 20.76
CA LEU A 67 14.91 -11.81 21.15
C LEU A 67 14.27 -12.42 22.40
N ALA A 68 14.07 -11.63 23.46
CA ALA A 68 13.44 -12.10 24.70
C ALA A 68 11.99 -12.54 24.47
N MET A 69 11.24 -11.84 23.64
CA MET A 69 9.88 -12.18 23.27
C MET A 69 9.82 -13.54 22.56
N TRP A 70 10.63 -13.76 21.54
CA TRP A 70 10.68 -15.02 20.79
C TRP A 70 11.18 -16.19 21.66
N LEU A 71 12.22 -15.98 22.48
CA LEU A 71 12.72 -16.98 23.42
C LEU A 71 11.65 -17.39 24.45
N THR A 72 10.93 -16.42 25.00
CA THR A 72 9.83 -16.69 25.96
C THR A 72 8.69 -17.48 25.30
N TRP A 73 8.28 -17.14 24.10
CA TRP A 73 7.21 -17.84 23.38
C TRP A 73 7.63 -19.21 22.85
N SER A 74 8.91 -19.43 22.58
CA SER A 74 9.45 -20.73 22.14
C SER A 74 9.29 -21.83 23.21
N ARG A 75 9.16 -21.45 24.47
CA ARG A 75 9.03 -22.39 25.64
C ARG A 75 10.03 -23.54 25.58
N TRP A 76 11.29 -23.24 25.32
CA TRP A 76 12.35 -24.26 25.27
C TRP A 76 12.41 -25.10 26.58
N PHE A 77 12.12 -24.46 27.69
CA PHE A 77 12.05 -25.09 29.02
C PHE A 77 10.57 -25.36 29.36
N GLY A 78 9.94 -26.27 28.64
CA GLY A 78 8.49 -26.51 28.66
C GLY A 78 7.84 -26.79 30.02
N ARG A 79 8.62 -27.25 31.03
CA ARG A 79 8.16 -27.48 32.40
C ARG A 79 8.14 -26.21 33.27
N TRP A 80 8.84 -25.15 32.84
CA TRP A 80 8.87 -23.89 33.57
C TRP A 80 7.73 -23.01 33.09
N GLY A 81 6.87 -22.56 33.91
CA GLY A 81 5.75 -21.69 33.52
C GLY A 81 6.18 -20.50 32.62
N TRP A 82 5.28 -19.62 32.27
CA TRP A 82 5.60 -18.48 31.43
C TRP A 82 6.70 -17.58 32.02
N TRP A 83 6.67 -17.32 33.33
CA TRP A 83 7.70 -16.54 34.03
C TRP A 83 9.06 -17.23 34.05
N GLY A 84 9.08 -18.56 34.22
CA GLY A 84 10.33 -19.32 34.14
C GLY A 84 10.97 -19.28 32.74
N ASN A 85 10.17 -19.38 31.69
CA ASN A 85 10.69 -19.22 30.33
C ASN A 85 11.12 -17.78 30.05
N ALA A 86 10.46 -16.76 30.60
CA ALA A 86 10.86 -15.37 30.50
C ALA A 86 12.20 -15.11 31.21
N ALA A 87 12.37 -15.64 32.41
CA ALA A 87 13.65 -15.56 33.13
C ALA A 87 14.78 -16.25 32.37
N ALA A 88 14.54 -17.43 31.80
CA ALA A 88 15.51 -18.12 30.94
C ALA A 88 15.83 -17.32 29.66
N ALA A 89 14.85 -16.68 29.06
CA ALA A 89 15.06 -15.81 27.90
C ALA A 89 15.97 -14.61 28.24
N VAL A 90 15.74 -13.97 29.38
CA VAL A 90 16.60 -12.90 29.89
C VAL A 90 18.02 -13.41 30.17
N ALA A 91 18.17 -14.54 30.80
CA ALA A 91 19.49 -15.12 31.09
C ALA A 91 20.28 -15.48 29.83
N ILE A 92 19.62 -16.09 28.83
CA ILE A 92 20.25 -16.43 27.54
C ILE A 92 20.62 -15.16 26.78
N GLY A 93 19.72 -14.17 26.75
CA GLY A 93 19.98 -12.89 26.08
C GLY A 93 21.11 -12.09 26.74
N LEU A 94 21.19 -12.12 28.07
CA LEU A 94 22.31 -11.54 28.84
C LEU A 94 23.63 -12.22 28.51
N ALA A 95 23.66 -13.56 28.51
CA ALA A 95 24.86 -14.32 28.15
C ALA A 95 25.32 -13.98 26.73
N TYR A 96 24.38 -13.83 25.79
CA TYR A 96 24.67 -13.38 24.42
C TYR A 96 25.17 -11.93 24.37
N GLY A 97 24.53 -10.99 25.11
CA GLY A 97 24.94 -9.58 25.16
C GLY A 97 26.38 -9.44 25.69
N VAL A 98 26.71 -10.15 26.76
CA VAL A 98 28.06 -10.20 27.31
C VAL A 98 29.05 -10.80 26.29
N LEU A 99 28.71 -11.96 25.70
CA LEU A 99 29.56 -12.63 24.70
C LEU A 99 29.81 -11.70 23.49
N LYS A 100 28.77 -10.99 23.02
CA LYS A 100 28.84 -10.01 21.95
C LYS A 100 29.89 -8.93 22.27
N GLU A 101 29.86 -8.32 23.43
CA GLU A 101 30.82 -7.29 23.87
C GLU A 101 32.26 -7.81 23.91
N PHE A 102 32.46 -9.10 24.25
CA PHE A 102 33.79 -9.71 24.21
C PHE A 102 34.27 -10.04 22.80
N THR A 103 33.36 -10.32 21.85
CA THR A 103 33.71 -10.74 20.49
C THR A 103 33.74 -9.58 19.48
N GLN A 104 33.08 -8.47 19.75
CA GLN A 104 33.08 -7.28 18.87
C GLN A 104 34.48 -6.73 18.56
N PRO A 105 35.45 -6.67 19.47
CA PRO A 105 36.80 -6.24 19.13
C PRO A 105 37.52 -7.11 18.09
N LEU A 106 37.13 -8.38 17.95
CA LEU A 106 37.67 -9.27 16.91
C LEU A 106 37.29 -8.87 15.49
N VAL A 107 36.21 -8.08 15.35
CA VAL A 107 35.72 -7.54 14.08
C VAL A 107 35.90 -6.02 13.96
N GLY A 108 36.79 -5.43 14.78
CA GLY A 108 37.16 -4.02 14.70
C GLY A 108 36.16 -3.05 15.37
N ARG A 109 35.24 -3.55 16.23
CA ARG A 109 34.30 -2.69 16.97
C ARG A 109 34.81 -2.38 18.38
N VAL A 110 34.41 -1.21 18.90
CA VAL A 110 34.76 -0.78 20.28
C VAL A 110 33.72 -1.32 21.26
N ARG A 111 34.19 -1.82 22.40
CA ARG A 111 33.34 -2.24 23.55
C ARG A 111 32.61 -1.04 24.12
N ALA A 112 31.30 -1.13 24.31
CA ALA A 112 30.50 -0.10 24.94
C ALA A 112 29.62 -0.70 26.04
N MET A 113 29.96 -0.41 27.29
CA MET A 113 29.14 -0.87 28.43
C MET A 113 27.70 -0.36 28.40
N ASP A 114 27.48 0.79 27.77
CA ASP A 114 26.15 1.36 27.59
C ASP A 114 25.27 0.52 26.66
N ASP A 115 25.85 -0.19 25.68
CA ASP A 115 25.12 -1.10 24.79
C ASP A 115 24.60 -2.30 25.57
N LEU A 116 25.40 -2.81 26.53
CA LEU A 116 24.96 -3.88 27.42
C LEU A 116 23.78 -3.43 28.29
N VAL A 117 23.76 -2.21 28.79
CA VAL A 117 22.64 -1.64 29.55
C VAL A 117 21.38 -1.57 28.67
N ALA A 118 21.50 -1.15 27.41
CA ALA A 118 20.41 -1.10 26.45
C ALA A 118 19.88 -2.51 26.12
N ASP A 119 20.77 -3.49 25.93
CA ASP A 119 20.43 -4.91 25.71
C ASP A 119 19.63 -5.49 26.89
N VAL A 120 20.06 -5.22 28.12
CA VAL A 120 19.35 -5.64 29.36
C VAL A 120 17.97 -5.00 29.43
N GLY A 121 17.85 -3.70 29.18
CA GLY A 121 16.57 -3.00 29.14
C GLY A 121 15.63 -3.62 28.12
N GLY A 122 16.12 -3.91 26.92
CA GLY A 122 15.37 -4.59 25.86
C GLY A 122 14.90 -6.00 26.30
N LEU A 123 15.77 -6.81 26.87
CA LEU A 123 15.42 -8.15 27.35
C LEU A 123 14.31 -8.13 28.40
N LEU A 124 14.36 -7.20 29.33
CA LEU A 124 13.34 -7.08 30.39
C LEU A 124 12.01 -6.65 29.81
N ILE A 125 12.00 -5.64 28.93
CA ILE A 125 10.80 -5.15 28.22
C ILE A 125 10.17 -6.29 27.40
N GLY A 126 10.96 -6.99 26.59
CA GLY A 126 10.49 -8.08 25.75
C GLY A 126 9.91 -9.26 26.54
N ALA A 127 10.54 -9.63 27.67
CA ALA A 127 10.06 -10.67 28.55
C ALA A 127 8.72 -10.30 29.20
N VAL A 128 8.58 -9.07 29.71
CA VAL A 128 7.34 -8.57 30.31
C VAL A 128 6.22 -8.49 29.28
N VAL A 129 6.50 -7.94 28.09
CA VAL A 129 5.55 -7.88 26.99
C VAL A 129 5.11 -9.28 26.56
N ALA A 130 6.03 -10.23 26.44
CA ALA A 130 5.70 -11.62 26.06
C ALA A 130 4.79 -12.31 27.08
N VAL A 131 5.07 -12.17 28.36
CA VAL A 131 4.23 -12.76 29.43
C VAL A 131 2.91 -12.03 29.56
N GLY A 132 2.90 -10.69 29.49
CA GLY A 132 1.70 -9.87 29.50
C GLY A 132 0.78 -10.22 28.34
N PHE A 133 1.33 -10.31 27.14
CA PHE A 133 0.62 -10.72 25.94
C PHE A 133 -0.06 -12.08 26.11
N VAL A 134 0.68 -13.07 26.62
CA VAL A 134 0.10 -14.40 26.88
C VAL A 134 -1.01 -14.36 27.94
N LYS A 135 -0.84 -13.61 29.03
CA LYS A 135 -1.86 -13.48 30.08
C LYS A 135 -3.13 -12.78 29.61
N ILE A 136 -2.99 -11.73 28.80
CA ILE A 136 -4.13 -10.96 28.25
C ILE A 136 -4.84 -11.79 27.18
N PHE A 137 -4.10 -12.57 26.41
CA PHE A 137 -4.59 -13.21 25.17
C PHE A 137 -4.74 -14.73 25.25
N THR A 138 -4.40 -15.41 26.36
CA THR A 138 -4.79 -16.82 26.56
C THR A 138 -6.28 -16.91 26.83
N PRO A 139 -7.08 -17.56 25.98
CA PRO A 139 -8.49 -17.75 26.24
C PRO A 139 -8.66 -18.65 27.49
N ARG A 140 -9.32 -18.15 28.51
CA ARG A 140 -9.99 -19.01 29.48
C ARG A 140 -11.16 -19.61 28.69
N GLY A 141 -11.08 -20.89 28.38
CA GLY A 141 -12.03 -21.54 27.50
C GLY A 141 -13.49 -21.41 27.88
N PRO A 142 -14.38 -21.50 26.90
CA PRO A 142 -15.23 -22.65 26.82
C PRO A 142 -15.06 -23.39 25.49
N GLY A 143 -15.45 -24.66 25.49
CA GLY A 143 -15.23 -25.60 24.42
C GLY A 143 -15.71 -25.13 23.04
N LEU A 144 -15.05 -25.68 22.03
CA LEU A 144 -15.45 -25.59 20.64
C LEU A 144 -16.91 -25.99 20.48
N PRO A 145 -17.76 -25.16 19.85
CA PRO A 145 -19.04 -25.66 19.38
C PRO A 145 -18.72 -26.71 18.30
N SER A 146 -19.24 -27.92 18.48
CA SER A 146 -19.30 -28.93 17.46
C SER A 146 -20.00 -28.31 16.23
N ALA A 147 -19.33 -28.37 15.07
CA ALA A 147 -19.94 -28.02 13.81
C ALA A 147 -21.07 -29.02 13.53
N GLY A 148 -22.29 -28.66 13.93
CA GLY A 148 -23.51 -29.29 13.45
C GLY A 148 -23.66 -28.94 11.97
N HIS A 149 -23.94 -29.94 11.19
CA HIS A 149 -24.43 -29.80 9.82
C HIS A 149 -25.84 -29.20 9.91
N ASP A 150 -25.93 -27.88 9.86
CA ASP A 150 -27.20 -27.21 9.63
C ASP A 150 -26.98 -25.98 8.75
N ASP A 151 -27.57 -26.12 7.57
CA ASP A 151 -28.09 -25.08 6.70
C ASP A 151 -27.19 -23.90 6.35
N VAL A 152 -26.57 -24.02 5.16
CA VAL A 152 -26.26 -22.89 4.30
C VAL A 152 -27.59 -22.25 3.87
N GLU A 153 -28.34 -21.73 4.83
CA GLU A 153 -29.32 -20.70 4.53
C GLU A 153 -28.56 -19.49 4.05
N VAL A 154 -28.83 -19.09 2.82
CA VAL A 154 -28.61 -17.75 2.29
C VAL A 154 -29.28 -16.78 3.28
N SER A 155 -28.59 -16.49 4.38
CA SER A 155 -29.09 -15.60 5.39
C SER A 155 -28.97 -14.18 4.86
N ARG A 156 -30.07 -13.76 4.26
CA ARG A 156 -30.70 -12.44 4.21
C ARG A 156 -29.75 -11.24 4.32
N ASP A 157 -29.82 -10.47 3.28
CA ASP A 157 -29.23 -9.18 2.88
C ASP A 157 -28.75 -8.20 3.97
N GLY A 158 -29.26 -8.21 5.17
CA GLY A 158 -28.94 -7.21 6.20
C GLY A 158 -27.52 -7.32 6.82
N LYS A 159 -26.99 -8.53 7.02
CA LYS A 159 -25.64 -8.71 7.61
C LYS A 159 -24.53 -8.46 6.60
N PHE A 160 -24.76 -8.80 5.33
CA PHE A 160 -23.81 -8.52 4.25
C PHE A 160 -23.63 -7.02 4.02
N VAL A 161 -24.74 -6.27 3.99
CA VAL A 161 -24.74 -4.79 3.88
C VAL A 161 -23.98 -4.16 5.06
N GLY A 162 -24.20 -4.65 6.28
CA GLY A 162 -23.48 -4.13 7.46
C GLY A 162 -21.96 -4.31 7.38
N HIS A 163 -21.48 -5.46 6.89
CA HIS A 163 -20.04 -5.69 6.68
C HIS A 163 -19.47 -4.82 5.56
N ALA A 164 -20.21 -4.65 4.46
CA ALA A 164 -19.80 -3.79 3.36
C ALA A 164 -19.68 -2.32 3.80
N VAL A 165 -20.65 -1.80 4.57
CA VAL A 165 -20.62 -0.45 5.15
C VAL A 165 -19.44 -0.28 6.09
N LEU A 166 -19.17 -1.25 6.97
CA LEU A 166 -18.02 -1.21 7.88
C LEU A 166 -16.69 -1.13 7.11
N VAL A 167 -16.48 -1.99 6.11
CA VAL A 167 -15.25 -2.01 5.31
C VAL A 167 -15.11 -0.70 4.53
N SER A 168 -16.18 -0.23 3.90
CA SER A 168 -16.16 1.04 3.15
C SER A 168 -15.88 2.22 4.07
N GLY A 169 -16.51 2.27 5.24
CA GLY A 169 -16.27 3.31 6.25
C GLY A 169 -14.82 3.33 6.75
N LEU A 170 -14.26 2.18 7.12
CA LEU A 170 -12.87 2.07 7.56
C LEU A 170 -11.89 2.42 6.44
N THR A 171 -12.20 2.04 5.20
CA THR A 171 -11.40 2.41 4.04
C THR A 171 -11.40 3.92 3.80
N LEU A 172 -12.56 4.58 3.93
CA LEU A 172 -12.68 6.04 3.82
C LEU A 172 -11.89 6.74 4.93
N VAL A 173 -12.05 6.31 6.19
CA VAL A 173 -11.28 6.82 7.33
C VAL A 173 -9.78 6.67 7.09
N SER A 174 -9.32 5.50 6.62
CA SER A 174 -7.91 5.27 6.31
C SER A 174 -7.40 6.19 5.19
N ARG A 175 -8.21 6.48 4.16
CA ARG A 175 -7.82 7.41 3.07
C ARG A 175 -7.71 8.84 3.56
N VAL A 176 -8.66 9.29 4.38
CA VAL A 176 -8.62 10.64 4.98
C VAL A 176 -7.41 10.76 5.91
N LEU A 177 -7.17 9.79 6.79
CA LEU A 177 -5.99 9.78 7.65
C LEU A 177 -4.68 9.71 6.85
N GLY A 178 -4.67 9.02 5.71
CA GLY A 178 -3.52 9.02 4.80
C GLY A 178 -3.23 10.41 4.23
N LEU A 179 -4.25 11.18 3.86
CA LEU A 179 -4.11 12.56 3.39
C LEU A 179 -3.63 13.48 4.54
N VAL A 180 -4.21 13.34 5.74
CA VAL A 180 -3.79 14.09 6.93
C VAL A 180 -2.34 13.78 7.28
N ARG A 181 -1.93 12.52 7.25
CA ARG A 181 -0.52 12.11 7.46
C ARG A 181 0.41 12.82 6.49
N ASP A 182 0.08 12.78 5.19
CA ASP A 182 0.93 13.38 4.16
C ASP A 182 1.01 14.91 4.32
N ALA A 183 -0.10 15.56 4.72
CA ALA A 183 -0.14 16.98 5.03
C ALA A 183 0.71 17.32 6.27
N VAL A 184 0.64 16.49 7.33
CA VAL A 184 1.44 16.70 8.55
C VAL A 184 2.93 16.49 8.27
N LEU A 185 3.30 15.46 7.49
CA LEU A 185 4.69 15.25 7.08
C LEU A 185 5.22 16.44 6.25
N ALA A 186 4.42 16.92 5.29
CA ALA A 186 4.77 18.10 4.51
C ALA A 186 4.90 19.36 5.39
N ALA A 187 4.01 19.54 6.36
CA ALA A 187 4.08 20.67 7.29
C ALA A 187 5.31 20.64 8.20
N VAL A 188 5.82 19.45 8.55
CA VAL A 188 7.01 19.30 9.42
C VAL A 188 8.29 19.42 8.61
N PHE A 189 8.40 18.77 7.47
CA PHE A 189 9.64 18.63 6.72
C PHE A 189 9.72 19.50 5.45
N GLY A 190 8.61 20.11 5.01
CA GLY A 190 8.56 20.84 3.74
C GLY A 190 8.77 19.93 2.52
N ALA A 191 9.01 20.52 1.37
CA ALA A 191 9.47 19.82 0.17
C ALA A 191 11.01 19.70 0.21
N SER A 192 11.53 18.81 1.05
CA SER A 192 12.93 18.66 1.36
C SER A 192 13.54 17.35 0.87
N MET A 193 14.87 17.29 0.78
CA MET A 193 15.62 16.08 0.48
C MET A 193 15.35 14.97 1.53
N VAL A 194 15.15 15.36 2.78
CA VAL A 194 14.91 14.44 3.90
C VAL A 194 13.58 13.75 3.76
N LEU A 195 12.52 14.50 3.45
CA LEU A 195 11.20 13.91 3.20
C LEU A 195 11.18 13.09 1.91
N ASP A 196 11.89 13.53 0.86
CA ASP A 196 12.04 12.78 -0.39
C ASP A 196 12.70 11.42 -0.14
N ALA A 197 13.78 11.38 0.64
CA ALA A 197 14.47 10.15 1.00
C ALA A 197 13.57 9.19 1.80
N PHE A 198 12.78 9.72 2.75
CA PHE A 198 11.78 8.95 3.49
C PHE A 198 10.71 8.35 2.57
N LEU A 199 10.16 9.16 1.67
CA LEU A 199 9.10 8.72 0.75
C LEU A 199 9.60 7.63 -0.20
N VAL A 200 10.80 7.77 -0.76
CA VAL A 200 11.45 6.76 -1.61
C VAL A 200 11.69 5.46 -0.82
N GLY A 201 12.27 5.55 0.37
CA GLY A 201 12.49 4.39 1.24
C GLY A 201 11.20 3.66 1.58
N PHE A 202 10.10 4.40 1.77
CA PHE A 202 8.79 3.83 2.05
C PHE A 202 8.11 3.20 0.83
N ILE A 203 8.50 3.57 -0.41
CA ILE A 203 7.93 2.96 -1.64
C ILE A 203 8.16 1.45 -1.62
N VAL A 204 9.34 0.97 -1.23
CA VAL A 204 9.69 -0.46 -1.30
C VAL A 204 8.78 -1.35 -0.44
N PRO A 205 8.64 -1.14 0.88
CA PRO A 205 7.71 -1.93 1.70
C PRO A 205 6.26 -1.83 1.21
N ASN A 206 5.84 -0.63 0.77
CA ASN A 206 4.48 -0.40 0.30
C ASN A 206 4.18 -1.08 -1.05
N LEU A 207 5.18 -1.23 -1.91
CA LEU A 207 5.10 -2.01 -3.16
C LEU A 207 4.76 -3.47 -2.86
N PHE A 208 5.49 -4.10 -1.93
CA PHE A 208 5.21 -5.49 -1.52
C PHE A 208 3.84 -5.63 -0.87
N ARG A 209 3.41 -4.67 -0.06
CA ARG A 209 2.05 -4.64 0.50
C ARG A 209 0.98 -4.66 -0.60
N ARG A 210 1.16 -3.92 -1.69
CA ARG A 210 0.23 -3.90 -2.83
C ARG A 210 0.27 -5.21 -3.61
N LEU A 211 1.45 -5.76 -3.86
CA LEU A 211 1.61 -7.03 -4.59
C LEU A 211 0.93 -8.20 -3.86
N PHE A 212 1.17 -8.32 -2.57
CA PHE A 212 0.66 -9.44 -1.78
C PHE A 212 -0.73 -9.17 -1.19
N GLY A 213 -1.01 -7.94 -0.71
CA GLY A 213 -2.24 -7.63 0.02
C GLY A 213 -3.45 -7.35 -0.87
N GLU A 214 -3.26 -6.68 -2.00
CA GLU A 214 -4.37 -6.15 -2.79
C GLU A 214 -4.78 -7.01 -4.00
N GLY A 215 -4.05 -8.07 -4.33
CA GLY A 215 -4.35 -8.81 -5.55
C GLY A 215 -4.00 -10.30 -5.53
N ALA A 216 -2.73 -10.64 -5.68
CA ALA A 216 -2.29 -12.00 -5.99
C ALA A 216 -2.64 -12.99 -4.87
N LEU A 217 -2.44 -12.60 -3.60
CA LEU A 217 -2.71 -13.45 -2.47
C LEU A 217 -4.21 -13.71 -2.28
N THR A 218 -5.01 -12.64 -2.32
CA THR A 218 -6.47 -12.73 -2.16
C THR A 218 -7.09 -13.61 -3.24
N ALA A 219 -6.67 -13.45 -4.48
CA ALA A 219 -7.21 -14.22 -5.60
C ALA A 219 -6.75 -15.68 -5.62
N ALA A 220 -5.52 -15.99 -5.17
CA ALA A 220 -4.99 -17.35 -5.18
C ALA A 220 -5.32 -18.13 -3.90
N PHE A 221 -5.29 -17.47 -2.73
CA PHE A 221 -5.44 -18.11 -1.43
C PHE A 221 -6.90 -18.26 -1.02
N ILE A 222 -7.71 -17.18 -1.09
CA ILE A 222 -9.07 -17.17 -0.54
C ILE A 222 -9.96 -18.28 -1.14
N PRO A 223 -10.08 -18.46 -2.47
CA PRO A 223 -10.95 -19.49 -3.02
C PRO A 223 -10.55 -20.90 -2.57
N ARG A 224 -9.23 -21.14 -2.54
CA ARG A 224 -8.72 -22.45 -2.16
C ARG A 224 -8.87 -22.75 -0.68
N TYR A 225 -8.58 -21.76 0.16
CA TYR A 225 -8.78 -21.90 1.61
C TYR A 225 -10.25 -22.08 1.97
N THR A 226 -11.15 -21.34 1.31
CA THR A 226 -12.61 -21.46 1.51
C THR A 226 -13.09 -22.85 1.13
N LYS A 227 -12.64 -23.39 -0.02
CA LYS A 227 -13.00 -24.76 -0.44
C LYS A 227 -12.48 -25.80 0.56
N LEU A 228 -11.21 -25.73 0.94
CA LEU A 228 -10.64 -26.64 1.94
C LEU A 228 -11.31 -26.54 3.29
N LEU A 229 -11.76 -25.35 3.68
CA LEU A 229 -12.46 -25.16 4.96
C LEU A 229 -13.83 -25.86 4.98
N GLN A 230 -14.47 -26.01 3.80
CA GLN A 230 -15.73 -26.78 3.65
C GLN A 230 -15.47 -28.29 3.59
N ASP A 231 -14.43 -28.71 2.85
CA ASP A 231 -14.15 -30.13 2.60
C ASP A 231 -13.43 -30.80 3.80
N ASP A 232 -12.39 -30.17 4.34
CA ASP A 232 -11.59 -30.65 5.50
C ASP A 232 -11.01 -29.45 6.29
N PRO A 233 -11.67 -29.04 7.38
CA PRO A 233 -11.22 -27.93 8.21
C PRO A 233 -9.83 -28.13 8.84
N ALA A 234 -9.39 -29.40 9.04
CA ALA A 234 -8.07 -29.69 9.58
C ALA A 234 -6.99 -29.45 8.53
N LEU A 235 -7.23 -29.91 7.30
CA LEU A 235 -6.35 -29.66 6.15
C LEU A 235 -6.31 -28.17 5.79
N ALA A 236 -7.44 -27.47 5.86
CA ALA A 236 -7.49 -26.02 5.64
C ALA A 236 -6.56 -25.27 6.62
N ARG A 237 -6.61 -25.60 7.92
CA ARG A 237 -5.72 -24.99 8.93
C ARG A 237 -4.25 -25.30 8.66
N ARG A 238 -3.91 -26.54 8.27
CA ARG A 238 -2.54 -26.92 7.89
C ARG A 238 -2.07 -26.13 6.67
N PHE A 239 -2.93 -26.01 5.66
CA PHE A 239 -2.65 -25.26 4.44
C PHE A 239 -2.42 -23.76 4.74
N ALA A 240 -3.29 -23.11 5.52
CA ALA A 240 -3.11 -21.71 5.92
C ALA A 240 -1.81 -21.52 6.70
N SER A 241 -1.48 -22.45 7.62
CA SER A 241 -0.25 -22.40 8.41
C SER A 241 1.00 -22.53 7.55
N LEU A 242 1.01 -23.47 6.57
CA LEU A 242 2.11 -23.60 5.62
C LEU A 242 2.29 -22.30 4.83
N CYS A 243 1.20 -21.75 4.32
CA CYS A 243 1.25 -20.51 3.53
C CYS A 243 1.82 -19.34 4.35
N VAL A 244 1.35 -19.14 5.60
CA VAL A 244 1.88 -18.11 6.50
C VAL A 244 3.38 -18.27 6.72
N VAL A 245 3.83 -19.49 7.01
CA VAL A 245 5.25 -19.76 7.30
C VAL A 245 6.12 -19.55 6.05
N VAL A 246 5.70 -20.09 4.90
CA VAL A 246 6.49 -19.96 3.67
C VAL A 246 6.57 -18.49 3.22
N VAL A 247 5.46 -17.75 3.27
CA VAL A 247 5.47 -16.32 2.92
C VAL A 247 6.32 -15.52 3.91
N ALA A 248 6.21 -15.80 5.20
CA ALA A 248 7.04 -15.13 6.22
C ALA A 248 8.55 -15.41 6.01
N MET A 249 8.93 -16.67 5.75
CA MET A 249 10.32 -17.02 5.46
C MET A 249 10.84 -16.40 4.17
N LEU A 250 10.04 -16.44 3.11
CA LEU A 250 10.40 -15.83 1.82
C LEU A 250 10.66 -14.33 1.98
N LEU A 251 9.73 -13.63 2.63
CA LEU A 251 9.85 -12.19 2.81
C LEU A 251 10.95 -11.80 3.79
N ALA A 252 11.17 -12.59 4.83
CA ALA A 252 12.32 -12.41 5.72
C ALA A 252 13.65 -12.63 4.96
N GLY A 253 13.71 -13.64 4.10
CA GLY A 253 14.88 -13.87 3.23
C GLY A 253 15.11 -12.71 2.25
N ILE A 254 14.05 -12.20 1.59
CA ILE A 254 14.16 -11.04 0.70
C ILE A 254 14.60 -9.80 1.49
N THR A 255 14.06 -9.60 2.69
CA THR A 255 14.48 -8.50 3.57
C THR A 255 15.95 -8.61 3.92
N LEU A 256 16.41 -9.79 4.33
CA LEU A 256 17.81 -10.00 4.71
C LEU A 256 18.76 -9.75 3.51
N VAL A 257 18.43 -10.29 2.33
CA VAL A 257 19.22 -10.05 1.11
C VAL A 257 19.19 -8.58 0.72
N GLY A 258 18.04 -7.92 0.86
CA GLY A 258 17.89 -6.49 0.64
C GLY A 258 18.75 -5.66 1.60
N GLU A 259 18.72 -5.96 2.91
CA GLU A 259 19.55 -5.29 3.92
C GLU A 259 21.04 -5.45 3.62
N LEU A 260 21.49 -6.67 3.28
CA LEU A 260 22.88 -6.92 2.91
C LEU A 260 23.28 -6.14 1.66
N GLY A 261 22.43 -6.15 0.61
CA GLY A 261 22.70 -5.42 -0.63
C GLY A 261 22.74 -3.90 -0.42
N LEU A 262 21.78 -3.35 0.32
CA LEU A 262 21.74 -1.94 0.68
C LEU A 262 22.91 -1.55 1.59
N GLY A 263 23.31 -2.42 2.52
CA GLY A 263 24.46 -2.21 3.39
C GLY A 263 25.79 -2.13 2.61
N VAL A 264 25.97 -3.04 1.64
CA VAL A 264 27.14 -2.98 0.72
C VAL A 264 27.11 -1.70 -0.10
N TRP A 265 25.95 -1.29 -0.60
CA TRP A 265 25.82 -0.04 -1.35
C TRP A 265 26.09 1.17 -0.45
N LEU A 266 25.55 1.20 0.76
CA LEU A 266 25.79 2.28 1.74
C LEU A 266 27.28 2.42 2.07
N ALA A 267 28.01 1.30 2.23
CA ALA A 267 29.46 1.32 2.50
C ALA A 267 30.29 1.94 1.37
N ASN A 268 29.74 1.98 0.13
CA ASN A 268 30.38 2.57 -1.05
C ASN A 268 29.66 3.84 -1.54
N ALA A 269 28.76 4.39 -0.75
CA ALA A 269 28.02 5.59 -1.13
C ALA A 269 28.86 6.84 -0.82
N GLU A 270 29.20 7.62 -1.85
CA GLU A 270 29.97 8.85 -1.73
C GLU A 270 29.07 10.08 -1.44
N SER A 271 27.81 10.04 -1.88
CA SER A 271 26.87 11.14 -1.74
C SER A 271 26.06 11.03 -0.46
N GLU A 272 25.95 12.11 0.32
CA GLU A 272 25.09 12.22 1.49
C GLU A 272 23.63 11.93 1.14
N LYS A 273 23.14 12.46 0.01
CA LYS A 273 21.82 12.19 -0.54
C LYS A 273 21.56 10.68 -0.72
N THR A 274 22.53 9.95 -1.29
CA THR A 274 22.44 8.50 -1.48
C THR A 274 22.49 7.78 -0.14
N SER A 275 23.38 8.15 0.75
CA SER A 275 23.51 7.58 2.09
C SER A 275 22.23 7.73 2.89
N LEU A 276 21.57 8.89 2.83
CA LEU A 276 20.32 9.17 3.53
C LEU A 276 19.18 8.24 3.07
N VAL A 277 18.94 8.11 1.76
CA VAL A 277 17.87 7.24 1.25
C VAL A 277 18.15 5.79 1.55
N LEU A 278 19.40 5.34 1.50
CA LEU A 278 19.76 3.95 1.82
C LEU A 278 19.52 3.66 3.30
N ARG A 279 19.97 4.54 4.22
CA ARG A 279 19.73 4.40 5.67
C ARG A 279 18.24 4.33 6.01
N LEU A 280 17.43 5.24 5.47
CA LEU A 280 15.98 5.25 5.70
C LEU A 280 15.27 4.04 5.07
N THR A 281 15.73 3.59 3.89
CA THR A 281 15.21 2.38 3.26
C THR A 281 15.51 1.14 4.10
N MET A 282 16.76 0.97 4.56
CA MET A 282 17.15 -0.12 5.46
C MET A 282 16.35 -0.08 6.76
N LEU A 283 16.18 1.09 7.38
CA LEU A 283 15.37 1.20 8.59
C LEU A 283 13.93 0.74 8.37
N MET A 284 13.32 1.04 7.22
CA MET A 284 11.93 0.70 6.94
C MET A 284 11.72 -0.66 6.26
N LEU A 285 12.77 -1.28 5.72
CA LEU A 285 12.66 -2.56 4.99
C LEU A 285 12.09 -3.71 5.82
N PRO A 286 12.38 -3.85 7.14
CA PRO A 286 11.77 -4.85 8.00
C PRO A 286 10.24 -4.71 8.16
N TYR A 287 9.66 -3.56 7.83
CA TYR A 287 8.20 -3.39 7.77
C TYR A 287 7.56 -4.26 6.67
N MET A 288 8.30 -4.58 5.60
CA MET A 288 7.80 -5.35 4.45
C MET A 288 7.22 -6.73 4.86
N PRO A 289 7.93 -7.63 5.56
CA PRO A 289 7.36 -8.90 6.01
C PRO A 289 6.20 -8.72 6.99
N MET A 290 6.22 -7.66 7.82
CA MET A 290 5.14 -7.38 8.77
C MET A 290 3.85 -7.02 8.04
N VAL A 291 3.89 -6.08 7.11
CA VAL A 291 2.69 -5.62 6.39
C VAL A 291 2.13 -6.68 5.44
N CYS A 292 2.99 -7.51 4.83
CA CYS A 292 2.54 -8.64 4.03
C CYS A 292 1.94 -9.75 4.92
N GLY A 293 2.49 -9.97 6.11
CA GLY A 293 1.90 -10.84 7.13
C GLY A 293 0.51 -10.36 7.56
N VAL A 294 0.35 -9.06 7.81
CA VAL A 294 -0.95 -8.41 8.08
C VAL A 294 -1.95 -8.69 6.96
N ALA A 295 -1.54 -8.54 5.70
CA ALA A 295 -2.40 -8.81 4.55
C ALA A 295 -2.83 -10.29 4.50
N PHE A 296 -1.89 -11.21 4.77
CA PHE A 296 -2.17 -12.65 4.77
C PHE A 296 -3.13 -13.06 5.90
N LEU A 297 -2.85 -12.64 7.12
CA LEU A 297 -3.72 -12.89 8.27
C LEU A 297 -5.09 -12.25 8.07
N GLY A 298 -5.13 -11.07 7.41
CA GLY A 298 -6.35 -10.42 6.99
C GLY A 298 -7.18 -11.26 6.03
N ALA A 299 -6.55 -11.94 5.06
CA ALA A 299 -7.23 -12.84 4.12
C ALA A 299 -7.85 -14.05 4.84
N ILE A 300 -7.16 -14.64 5.83
CA ILE A 300 -7.72 -15.69 6.69
C ILE A 300 -8.97 -15.18 7.42
N LEU A 301 -8.88 -14.01 8.06
CA LEU A 301 -10.00 -13.40 8.79
C LEU A 301 -11.20 -13.10 7.89
N GLN A 302 -10.96 -12.66 6.65
CA GLN A 302 -12.02 -12.40 5.66
C GLN A 302 -12.83 -13.66 5.34
N VAL A 303 -12.17 -14.81 5.16
CA VAL A 303 -12.87 -16.11 4.96
C VAL A 303 -13.76 -16.45 6.16
N HIS A 304 -13.32 -16.12 7.36
CA HIS A 304 -14.08 -16.26 8.59
C HIS A 304 -15.05 -15.10 8.88
N ARG A 305 -15.38 -14.27 7.86
CA ARG A 305 -16.30 -13.12 7.94
C ARG A 305 -15.90 -12.04 8.96
N LYS A 306 -14.62 -11.94 9.34
CA LYS A 306 -14.07 -10.91 10.23
C LYS A 306 -13.29 -9.88 9.43
N PHE A 307 -14.01 -8.93 8.83
CA PHE A 307 -13.43 -7.93 7.92
C PHE A 307 -12.79 -6.72 8.64
N GLY A 308 -13.26 -6.41 9.86
CA GLY A 308 -12.88 -5.21 10.61
C GLY A 308 -11.36 -5.05 10.81
N PRO A 309 -10.65 -6.04 11.38
CA PRO A 309 -9.21 -5.89 11.69
C PRO A 309 -8.36 -5.62 10.44
N ALA A 310 -8.62 -6.33 9.33
CA ALA A 310 -7.90 -6.14 8.08
C ALA A 310 -8.15 -4.74 7.47
N ALA A 311 -9.40 -4.26 7.50
CA ALA A 311 -9.78 -2.96 6.98
C ALA A 311 -9.25 -1.79 7.84
N ALA A 312 -9.09 -2.00 9.16
CA ALA A 312 -8.61 -0.98 10.09
C ALA A 312 -7.07 -0.96 10.23
N ALA A 313 -6.36 -2.00 9.81
CA ALA A 313 -4.90 -2.05 9.94
C ALA A 313 -4.18 -0.81 9.37
N PRO A 314 -4.52 -0.28 8.18
CA PRO A 314 -3.86 0.93 7.66
C PRO A 314 -4.10 2.20 8.50
N VAL A 315 -5.18 2.24 9.31
CA VAL A 315 -5.45 3.34 10.24
C VAL A 315 -4.35 3.43 11.31
N VAL A 316 -3.89 2.27 11.83
CA VAL A 316 -2.81 2.20 12.82
C VAL A 316 -1.52 2.82 12.29
N LEU A 317 -1.14 2.49 11.05
CA LEU A 317 0.05 3.08 10.41
C LEU A 317 -0.05 4.60 10.30
N ASN A 318 -1.18 5.09 9.77
CA ASN A 318 -1.36 6.52 9.60
C ASN A 318 -1.34 7.27 10.94
N LEU A 319 -1.99 6.74 11.97
CA LEU A 319 -1.99 7.35 13.31
C LEU A 319 -0.59 7.35 13.94
N ALA A 320 0.18 6.26 13.81
CA ALA A 320 1.54 6.19 14.33
C ALA A 320 2.46 7.23 13.67
N MET A 321 2.39 7.37 12.34
CA MET A 321 3.18 8.35 11.61
C MET A 321 2.74 9.80 11.91
N ILE A 322 1.44 10.06 12.02
CA ILE A 322 0.91 11.38 12.42
C ILE A 322 1.40 11.74 13.82
N ALA A 323 1.29 10.81 14.77
CA ALA A 323 1.74 11.04 16.14
C ALA A 323 3.25 11.30 16.21
N ALA A 324 4.05 10.50 15.48
CA ALA A 324 5.50 10.69 15.43
C ALA A 324 5.87 12.05 14.81
N ALA A 325 5.26 12.41 13.68
CA ALA A 325 5.51 13.71 13.04
C ALA A 325 5.05 14.89 13.92
N ALA A 326 3.93 14.75 14.63
CA ALA A 326 3.48 15.78 15.57
C ALA A 326 4.44 15.96 16.75
N VAL A 327 5.01 14.87 17.28
CA VAL A 327 6.00 14.93 18.38
C VAL A 327 7.27 15.63 17.93
N VAL A 328 7.85 15.26 16.78
CA VAL A 328 9.10 15.89 16.30
C VAL A 328 8.87 17.34 15.87
N GLY A 329 7.71 17.68 15.29
CA GLY A 329 7.36 19.05 14.96
C GLY A 329 7.16 19.92 16.19
N TRP A 330 6.60 19.37 17.29
CA TRP A 330 6.47 20.10 18.56
C TRP A 330 7.82 20.32 19.25
N GLN A 331 8.70 19.30 19.19
CA GLN A 331 10.02 19.39 19.81
C GLN A 331 11.02 20.23 18.99
N GLN A 332 10.65 20.66 17.78
CA GLN A 332 11.54 21.35 16.82
C GLN A 332 12.86 20.59 16.61
N THR A 333 12.76 19.27 16.51
CA THR A 333 13.89 18.36 16.33
C THR A 333 14.53 18.61 14.96
N GLU A 334 15.85 18.54 14.87
CA GLU A 334 16.58 18.60 13.59
C GLU A 334 16.04 17.55 12.58
N ASP A 335 16.12 17.84 11.30
CA ASP A 335 15.45 17.09 10.24
C ASP A 335 15.86 15.62 10.19
N LEU A 336 17.14 15.30 10.38
CA LEU A 336 17.63 13.93 10.26
C LEU A 336 17.22 13.03 11.45
N PRO A 337 17.35 13.42 12.72
CA PRO A 337 16.77 12.69 13.83
C PRO A 337 15.24 12.59 13.74
N ALA A 338 14.58 13.68 13.31
CA ALA A 338 13.12 13.74 13.17
C ALA A 338 12.60 12.71 12.17
N VAL A 339 13.17 12.67 10.95
CA VAL A 339 12.74 11.72 9.92
C VAL A 339 13.07 10.28 10.30
N THR A 340 14.17 10.05 11.01
CA THR A 340 14.53 8.72 11.52
C THR A 340 13.51 8.23 12.57
N PHE A 341 13.06 9.12 13.45
CA PHE A 341 12.01 8.82 14.41
C PHE A 341 10.67 8.47 13.73
N VAL A 342 10.28 9.26 12.71
CA VAL A 342 9.09 8.97 11.90
C VAL A 342 9.23 7.64 11.17
N ALA A 343 10.38 7.33 10.58
CA ALA A 343 10.66 6.05 9.94
C ALA A 343 10.59 4.88 10.94
N GLY A 344 11.09 5.05 12.16
CA GLY A 344 10.94 4.09 13.26
C GLY A 344 9.48 3.82 13.64
N SER A 345 8.62 4.84 13.58
CA SER A 345 7.19 4.70 13.87
C SER A 345 6.47 3.76 12.89
N VAL A 346 6.98 3.61 11.66
CA VAL A 346 6.47 2.66 10.66
C VAL A 346 6.67 1.21 11.16
N LEU A 347 7.83 0.90 11.75
CA LEU A 347 8.09 -0.41 12.34
C LEU A 347 7.20 -0.68 13.54
N VAL A 348 7.06 0.30 14.43
CA VAL A 348 6.17 0.19 15.60
C VAL A 348 4.74 -0.10 15.15
N ALA A 349 4.25 0.63 14.15
CA ALA A 349 2.94 0.37 13.56
C ALA A 349 2.83 -1.04 12.98
N GLY A 350 3.87 -1.51 12.28
CA GLY A 350 3.94 -2.86 11.72
C GLY A 350 3.82 -3.94 12.79
N VAL A 351 4.55 -3.80 13.90
CA VAL A 351 4.47 -4.72 15.04
C VAL A 351 3.06 -4.73 15.64
N ILE A 352 2.47 -3.56 15.89
CA ILE A 352 1.11 -3.43 16.44
C ILE A 352 0.09 -4.08 15.51
N GLN A 353 0.14 -3.79 14.21
CA GLN A 353 -0.75 -4.36 13.20
C GLN A 353 -0.63 -5.89 13.16
N LEU A 354 0.59 -6.40 13.08
CA LEU A 354 0.86 -7.84 12.98
C LEU A 354 0.40 -8.57 14.25
N ALA A 355 0.72 -8.04 15.43
CA ALA A 355 0.31 -8.60 16.71
C ALA A 355 -1.22 -8.61 16.85
N TRP A 356 -1.89 -7.53 16.44
CA TRP A 356 -3.35 -7.45 16.48
C TRP A 356 -4.01 -8.50 15.59
N LEU A 357 -3.60 -8.60 14.31
CA LEU A 357 -4.17 -9.58 13.39
C LEU A 357 -3.80 -11.02 13.75
N ALA A 358 -2.56 -11.26 14.20
CA ALA A 358 -2.15 -12.56 14.69
C ALA A 358 -3.02 -13.03 15.86
N THR A 359 -3.31 -12.13 16.80
CA THR A 359 -4.23 -12.41 17.91
C THR A 359 -5.65 -12.70 17.43
N ALA A 360 -6.15 -11.93 16.46
CA ALA A 360 -7.47 -12.14 15.89
C ALA A 360 -7.57 -13.49 15.16
N VAL A 361 -6.52 -13.89 14.41
CA VAL A 361 -6.43 -15.20 13.75
C VAL A 361 -6.32 -16.32 14.80
N TRP A 362 -5.49 -16.15 15.82
CA TRP A 362 -5.36 -17.14 16.90
C TRP A 362 -6.68 -17.48 17.56
N ARG A 363 -7.54 -16.47 17.75
CA ARG A 363 -8.87 -16.62 18.34
C ARG A 363 -9.92 -17.20 17.37
N THR A 364 -9.67 -17.16 16.06
CA THR A 364 -10.67 -17.52 15.04
C THR A 364 -10.33 -18.83 14.34
N ALA A 365 -9.09 -18.96 13.89
CA ALA A 365 -8.55 -20.06 13.10
C ALA A 365 -7.11 -20.33 13.57
N PRO A 366 -6.91 -20.97 14.74
CA PRO A 366 -5.58 -21.17 15.29
C PRO A 366 -4.71 -21.94 14.30
N LEU A 367 -3.53 -21.37 14.00
CA LEU A 367 -2.54 -21.98 13.11
C LEU A 367 -1.91 -23.21 13.77
N THR A 368 -1.50 -24.16 12.96
CA THR A 368 -0.87 -25.42 13.38
C THR A 368 0.52 -25.57 12.77
N ALA A 369 1.41 -26.30 13.42
CA ALA A 369 2.72 -26.63 12.86
C ALA A 369 2.72 -27.94 12.05
N ALA A 370 1.57 -28.53 11.76
CA ALA A 370 1.46 -29.70 10.92
C ALA A 370 1.24 -29.24 9.47
N PHE A 371 2.05 -29.75 8.54
CA PHE A 371 2.01 -29.38 7.11
C PHE A 371 1.73 -30.58 6.20
N ALA A 372 1.38 -31.74 6.78
CA ALA A 372 1.11 -32.96 6.00
C ALA A 372 -0.03 -32.70 5.00
N ASP A 373 0.09 -33.29 3.83
CA ASP A 373 -0.90 -33.30 2.73
C ASP A 373 -1.23 -31.94 2.10
N THR A 374 -0.49 -30.88 2.46
CA THR A 374 -0.75 -29.52 1.98
C THR A 374 0.00 -29.17 0.68
N GLY A 375 1.02 -29.96 0.30
CA GLY A 375 1.94 -29.62 -0.78
C GLY A 375 1.27 -29.46 -2.16
N GLN A 376 0.28 -30.30 -2.48
CA GLN A 376 -0.47 -30.17 -3.76
C GLN A 376 -1.28 -28.89 -3.81
N HIS A 377 -1.94 -28.55 -2.72
CA HIS A 377 -2.76 -27.35 -2.59
C HIS A 377 -1.90 -26.09 -2.65
N PHE A 378 -0.72 -26.12 -2.02
CA PHE A 378 0.24 -25.02 -2.05
C PHE A 378 0.80 -24.79 -3.47
N ARG A 379 1.26 -25.87 -4.16
CA ARG A 379 1.75 -25.76 -5.54
C ARG A 379 0.68 -25.21 -6.50
N ALA A 380 -0.57 -25.64 -6.33
CA ALA A 380 -1.66 -25.15 -7.17
C ALA A 380 -2.02 -23.68 -6.86
N MET A 381 -1.86 -23.22 -5.62
CA MET A 381 -1.96 -21.81 -5.27
C MET A 381 -0.84 -20.99 -5.93
N LEU A 382 0.41 -21.46 -5.87
CA LEU A 382 1.56 -20.80 -6.49
C LEU A 382 1.42 -20.63 -8.00
N LYS A 383 0.87 -21.65 -8.70
CA LYS A 383 0.61 -21.56 -10.15
C LYS A 383 -0.32 -20.39 -10.53
N VAL A 384 -1.22 -20.00 -9.67
CA VAL A 384 -2.12 -18.84 -9.85
C VAL A 384 -1.45 -17.57 -9.35
N MET A 385 -0.81 -17.63 -8.19
CA MET A 385 -0.24 -16.45 -7.50
C MET A 385 0.95 -15.85 -8.27
N VAL A 386 1.88 -16.68 -8.77
CA VAL A 386 3.12 -16.19 -9.40
C VAL A 386 2.84 -15.35 -10.66
N PRO A 387 2.03 -15.80 -11.63
CA PRO A 387 1.68 -14.95 -12.78
C PRO A 387 0.98 -13.65 -12.38
N MET A 388 0.14 -13.68 -11.34
CA MET A 388 -0.55 -12.50 -10.85
C MET A 388 0.41 -11.51 -10.18
N VAL A 389 1.37 -11.99 -9.37
CA VAL A 389 2.42 -11.15 -8.77
C VAL A 389 3.24 -10.48 -9.87
N ILE A 390 3.64 -11.20 -10.92
CA ILE A 390 4.38 -10.64 -12.06
C ILE A 390 3.53 -9.57 -12.76
N GLY A 391 2.27 -9.85 -13.03
CA GLY A 391 1.37 -8.92 -13.70
C GLY A 391 1.13 -7.63 -12.91
N LEU A 392 0.91 -7.74 -11.60
CA LEU A 392 0.77 -6.59 -10.70
C LEU A 392 2.11 -5.87 -10.50
N GLY A 393 3.23 -6.62 -10.53
CA GLY A 393 4.58 -6.08 -10.39
C GLY A 393 4.93 -5.09 -11.49
N VAL A 394 4.56 -5.38 -12.74
CA VAL A 394 4.78 -4.46 -13.87
C VAL A 394 4.18 -3.08 -13.59
N PHE A 395 2.98 -3.04 -13.02
CA PHE A 395 2.33 -1.77 -12.68
C PHE A 395 3.00 -1.05 -11.50
N GLN A 396 3.52 -1.79 -10.52
CA GLN A 396 4.19 -1.22 -9.36
C GLN A 396 5.61 -0.71 -9.68
N ILE A 397 6.28 -1.33 -10.65
CA ILE A 397 7.59 -0.88 -11.15
C ILE A 397 7.51 0.55 -11.68
N ASN A 398 6.43 0.92 -12.37
CA ASN A 398 6.27 2.30 -12.85
C ASN A 398 6.32 3.32 -11.72
N THR A 399 5.58 3.09 -10.63
CA THR A 399 5.57 3.99 -9.46
C THR A 399 6.95 4.06 -8.78
N LEU A 400 7.67 2.94 -8.72
CA LEU A 400 9.02 2.89 -8.18
C LEU A 400 9.99 3.69 -9.07
N MET A 401 9.90 3.52 -10.39
CA MET A 401 10.74 4.25 -11.36
C MET A 401 10.50 5.76 -11.28
N ASP A 402 9.24 6.20 -11.24
CA ASP A 402 8.89 7.61 -11.08
C ASP A 402 9.54 8.21 -9.81
N GLY A 403 9.45 7.49 -8.68
CA GLY A 403 10.06 7.90 -7.42
C GLY A 403 11.59 7.94 -7.45
N LEU A 404 12.22 6.91 -8.05
CA LEU A 404 13.68 6.86 -8.17
C LEU A 404 14.21 7.93 -9.13
N ILE A 405 13.57 8.16 -10.26
CA ILE A 405 13.93 9.21 -11.22
C ILE A 405 13.78 10.58 -10.54
N ALA A 406 12.64 10.83 -9.87
CA ALA A 406 12.41 12.08 -9.15
C ALA A 406 13.46 12.32 -8.08
N TYR A 407 13.85 11.30 -7.32
CA TYR A 407 14.87 11.43 -6.29
C TYR A 407 16.27 11.64 -6.88
N SER A 408 16.66 10.78 -7.81
CA SER A 408 18.04 10.78 -8.35
C SER A 408 18.37 12.05 -9.11
N LEU A 409 17.40 12.57 -9.88
CA LEU A 409 17.58 13.75 -10.76
C LEU A 409 17.05 15.06 -10.15
N ALA A 410 16.74 15.07 -8.85
CA ALA A 410 16.52 16.31 -8.08
C ALA A 410 17.83 16.87 -7.57
N ALA A 411 18.00 18.18 -7.61
CA ALA A 411 19.17 18.87 -7.06
C ALA A 411 19.32 18.61 -5.55
N PRO A 412 20.54 18.42 -5.03
CA PRO A 412 20.79 18.47 -3.60
C PRO A 412 20.53 19.88 -3.07
N PRO A 413 20.27 20.06 -1.76
CA PRO A 413 20.16 21.39 -1.17
C PRO A 413 21.51 22.14 -1.32
N PRO A 414 21.49 23.48 -1.40
CA PRO A 414 22.72 24.27 -1.48
C PRO A 414 23.57 24.10 -0.21
N GLU A 415 24.86 23.90 -0.37
CA GLU A 415 25.81 23.59 0.73
C GLU A 415 26.10 24.76 1.69
N SER A 416 25.62 25.97 1.45
CA SER A 416 25.91 27.12 2.31
C SER A 416 24.81 28.17 2.37
N ASP A 417 24.49 28.59 3.59
CA ASP A 417 23.58 29.70 3.92
C ASP A 417 24.16 31.12 3.62
N THR A 418 25.35 31.22 3.05
CA THR A 418 25.97 32.51 2.76
C THR A 418 25.50 33.07 1.41
N ALA A 419 24.79 34.19 1.45
CA ALA A 419 24.30 34.92 0.28
C ALA A 419 25.39 35.27 -0.75
N ALA A 420 26.67 35.10 -0.42
CA ALA A 420 27.81 35.28 -1.32
C ALA A 420 28.01 34.13 -2.31
N SER A 421 27.47 32.93 -2.03
CA SER A 421 27.52 31.77 -2.94
C SER A 421 26.34 31.68 -3.92
N ALA A 422 25.39 32.60 -3.86
CA ALA A 422 24.25 32.65 -4.79
C ALA A 422 24.66 32.95 -6.26
N VAL A 423 25.93 33.21 -6.52
CA VAL A 423 26.53 33.30 -7.86
C VAL A 423 27.23 31.98 -8.27
N ALA A 424 27.20 30.97 -7.39
CA ALA A 424 27.68 29.63 -7.74
C ALA A 424 26.76 29.00 -8.78
N SER A 425 27.37 28.44 -9.81
CA SER A 425 26.72 27.67 -10.88
C SER A 425 25.66 26.69 -10.30
N ALA A 426 24.55 26.57 -10.99
CA ALA A 426 23.51 25.57 -10.65
C ALA A 426 24.18 24.20 -10.39
N PRO A 427 23.73 23.45 -9.37
CA PRO A 427 24.33 22.15 -9.06
C PRO A 427 24.25 21.24 -10.29
N THR A 428 25.38 20.63 -10.66
CA THR A 428 25.52 19.75 -11.81
C THR A 428 25.76 18.31 -11.37
N PHE A 429 25.45 17.36 -12.23
CA PHE A 429 25.80 15.96 -12.05
C PHE A 429 26.49 15.42 -13.30
N THR A 430 27.43 14.50 -13.12
CA THR A 430 28.17 13.90 -14.23
C THR A 430 27.48 12.67 -14.74
N TRP A 431 27.12 12.62 -16.03
CA TRP A 431 26.56 11.45 -16.70
C TRP A 431 27.35 11.16 -17.97
N PHE A 432 27.85 9.94 -18.10
CA PHE A 432 28.75 9.53 -19.20
C PHE A 432 29.92 10.51 -19.46
N GLY A 433 30.52 11.02 -18.37
CA GLY A 433 31.65 11.96 -18.47
C GLY A 433 31.33 13.38 -18.94
N ARG A 434 30.03 13.75 -18.97
CA ARG A 434 29.54 15.10 -19.25
C ARG A 434 28.79 15.63 -18.05
N GLU A 435 28.93 16.92 -17.79
CA GLU A 435 28.18 17.63 -16.77
C GLU A 435 26.83 18.09 -17.32
N TYR A 436 25.79 17.90 -16.52
CA TYR A 436 24.40 18.31 -16.80
C TYR A 436 23.83 19.01 -15.56
N ASP A 437 23.01 20.03 -15.79
CA ASP A 437 22.22 20.63 -14.73
C ASP A 437 21.17 19.66 -14.24
N TYR A 438 20.86 19.67 -12.93
CA TYR A 438 19.75 18.90 -12.43
C TYR A 438 18.42 19.40 -13.01
N PRO A 439 17.60 18.53 -13.64
CA PRO A 439 16.35 18.96 -14.27
C PRO A 439 15.22 19.24 -13.24
N MET A 440 15.42 18.87 -11.99
CA MET A 440 14.43 19.00 -10.92
C MET A 440 15.04 19.59 -9.66
N GLU A 441 14.21 20.35 -8.92
CA GLU A 441 14.57 20.93 -7.64
C GLU A 441 14.42 19.92 -6.50
N THR A 442 15.06 20.19 -5.36
CA THR A 442 14.85 19.46 -4.10
C THR A 442 13.35 19.39 -3.74
N GLY A 443 12.88 18.28 -3.16
CA GLY A 443 11.47 18.08 -2.85
C GLY A 443 10.65 17.53 -4.02
N ALA A 444 11.28 17.03 -5.07
CA ALA A 444 10.62 16.50 -6.26
C ALA A 444 9.72 15.30 -5.97
N VAL A 445 10.15 14.35 -5.12
CA VAL A 445 9.35 13.19 -4.73
C VAL A 445 8.17 13.59 -3.86
N THR A 446 8.37 14.57 -2.97
CA THR A 446 7.34 15.13 -2.11
C THR A 446 6.24 15.77 -2.95
N THR A 447 6.58 16.69 -3.85
CA THR A 447 5.60 17.35 -4.71
C THR A 447 4.85 16.37 -5.61
N LEU A 448 5.55 15.36 -6.15
CA LEU A 448 4.96 14.27 -6.93
C LEU A 448 3.94 13.47 -6.11
N THR A 449 4.34 13.07 -4.89
CA THR A 449 3.51 12.26 -3.99
C THR A 449 2.26 13.00 -3.54
N LEU A 450 2.39 14.26 -3.14
CA LEU A 450 1.26 15.09 -2.70
C LEU A 450 0.26 15.35 -3.84
N ALA A 451 0.75 15.64 -5.05
CA ALA A 451 -0.09 15.77 -6.23
C ALA A 451 -0.83 14.47 -6.56
N GLN A 452 -0.16 13.32 -6.42
CA GLN A 452 -0.80 12.01 -6.61
C GLN A 452 -1.95 11.76 -5.63
N ARG A 453 -1.84 12.20 -4.37
CA ARG A 453 -2.93 12.05 -3.38
C ARG A 453 -4.20 12.77 -3.78
N LEU A 454 -4.08 13.97 -4.33
CA LEU A 454 -5.22 14.79 -4.70
C LEU A 454 -6.03 14.19 -5.86
N TYR A 455 -5.39 13.72 -6.93
CA TYR A 455 -6.14 13.12 -8.05
C TYR A 455 -6.65 11.70 -7.75
N GLN A 456 -5.96 10.94 -6.88
CA GLN A 456 -6.39 9.59 -6.50
C GLN A 456 -7.71 9.59 -5.73
N PHE A 457 -8.08 10.70 -5.08
CA PHE A 457 -9.35 10.80 -4.36
C PHE A 457 -10.56 10.69 -5.31
N PRO A 458 -10.75 11.57 -6.31
CA PRO A 458 -11.86 11.43 -7.25
C PRO A 458 -11.78 10.14 -8.07
N LEU A 459 -10.59 9.68 -8.45
CA LEU A 459 -10.41 8.42 -9.15
C LEU A 459 -10.92 7.24 -8.31
N GLY A 460 -10.61 7.21 -7.04
CA GLY A 460 -11.01 6.14 -6.13
C GLY A 460 -12.49 6.13 -5.82
N VAL A 461 -13.08 7.31 -5.64
CA VAL A 461 -14.51 7.47 -5.31
C VAL A 461 -15.40 7.16 -6.51
N PHE A 462 -15.02 7.58 -7.71
CA PHE A 462 -15.87 7.46 -8.89
C PHE A 462 -15.37 6.41 -9.88
N GLY A 463 -14.12 6.50 -10.34
CA GLY A 463 -13.61 5.63 -11.41
C GLY A 463 -13.60 4.15 -11.01
N ILE A 464 -13.02 3.83 -9.86
CA ILE A 464 -12.93 2.46 -9.35
C ILE A 464 -14.31 1.95 -8.92
N ALA A 465 -15.15 2.80 -8.31
CA ALA A 465 -16.49 2.42 -7.88
C ALA A 465 -17.38 2.03 -9.07
N ILE A 466 -17.39 2.83 -10.15
CA ILE A 466 -18.15 2.53 -11.38
C ILE A 466 -17.67 1.20 -11.99
N ALA A 467 -16.34 1.01 -12.14
CA ALA A 467 -15.77 -0.19 -12.71
C ALA A 467 -16.16 -1.44 -11.89
N THR A 468 -16.18 -1.32 -10.56
CA THR A 468 -16.55 -2.41 -9.65
C THR A 468 -18.04 -2.71 -9.69
N ALA A 469 -18.89 -1.69 -9.76
CA ALA A 469 -20.35 -1.85 -9.81
C ALA A 469 -20.83 -2.49 -11.13
N ILE A 470 -20.17 -2.17 -12.25
CA ILE A 470 -20.53 -2.69 -13.57
C ILE A 470 -20.02 -4.12 -13.79
N PHE A 471 -18.94 -4.52 -13.13
CA PHE A 471 -18.27 -5.79 -13.39
C PHE A 471 -19.18 -7.03 -13.25
N PRO A 472 -20.04 -7.20 -12.20
CA PRO A 472 -20.91 -8.35 -12.10
C PRO A 472 -21.94 -8.44 -13.25
N ALA A 473 -22.42 -7.30 -13.76
CA ALA A 473 -23.34 -7.25 -14.89
C ALA A 473 -22.63 -7.66 -16.20
N LEU A 474 -21.40 -7.15 -16.42
CA LEU A 474 -20.55 -7.55 -17.55
C LEU A 474 -20.24 -9.04 -17.52
N ALA A 475 -19.86 -9.60 -16.35
CA ALA A 475 -19.53 -11.01 -16.21
C ALA A 475 -20.74 -11.91 -16.51
N ARG A 476 -21.94 -11.54 -16.03
CA ARG A 476 -23.17 -12.27 -16.33
C ARG A 476 -23.51 -12.25 -17.82
N ALA A 477 -23.43 -11.09 -18.46
CA ALA A 477 -23.70 -10.94 -19.89
C ALA A 477 -22.69 -11.73 -20.75
N ALA A 478 -21.39 -11.72 -20.34
CA ALA A 478 -20.36 -12.53 -21.01
C ALA A 478 -20.62 -14.04 -20.88
N ALA A 479 -20.98 -14.52 -19.68
CA ALA A 479 -21.31 -15.92 -19.45
C ALA A 479 -22.53 -16.39 -20.26
N GLN A 480 -23.57 -15.56 -20.35
CA GLN A 480 -24.75 -15.85 -21.18
C GLN A 480 -24.42 -15.93 -22.68
N ARG A 481 -23.48 -15.09 -23.14
CA ARG A 481 -22.97 -15.14 -24.51
C ARG A 481 -22.24 -16.47 -24.81
N SER A 482 -21.41 -16.92 -23.89
CA SER A 482 -20.65 -18.17 -24.01
C SER A 482 -21.52 -19.42 -23.92
N ALA A 483 -22.67 -19.35 -23.25
CA ALA A 483 -23.58 -20.47 -23.05
C ALA A 483 -24.54 -20.71 -24.26
N LYS A 484 -24.68 -19.78 -25.19
CA LYS A 484 -25.49 -19.98 -26.41
C LYS A 484 -24.71 -20.84 -27.41
N PRO A 485 -25.25 -22.00 -27.88
CA PRO A 485 -24.60 -22.83 -28.90
C PRO A 485 -24.46 -22.07 -30.22
N GLN A 486 -23.32 -22.23 -30.90
CA GLN A 486 -23.05 -21.72 -32.25
C GLN A 486 -23.97 -22.27 -33.39
N ALA A 487 -24.99 -23.05 -33.02
CA ALA A 487 -25.88 -23.74 -33.95
C ALA A 487 -27.27 -23.09 -34.04
N ALA A 488 -27.34 -21.79 -34.26
CA ALA A 488 -28.60 -21.17 -34.72
C ALA A 488 -28.39 -20.64 -36.13
N ASN A 489 -29.12 -21.23 -37.08
CA ASN A 489 -29.17 -20.85 -38.49
C ASN A 489 -29.42 -19.34 -38.66
N GLU A 490 -28.86 -18.77 -39.72
CA GLU A 490 -28.87 -17.35 -40.04
C GLU A 490 -30.27 -16.67 -40.13
N ASP A 491 -31.32 -17.48 -40.18
CA ASP A 491 -32.70 -16.98 -40.33
C ASP A 491 -33.42 -16.62 -39.00
N THR A 492 -32.76 -16.82 -37.83
CA THR A 492 -33.35 -16.46 -36.52
C THR A 492 -32.59 -15.33 -35.78
N GLN A 493 -31.93 -14.45 -36.53
CA GLN A 493 -31.13 -13.36 -35.98
C GLN A 493 -31.93 -12.19 -35.39
N ALA A 494 -33.26 -12.21 -35.42
CA ALA A 494 -34.07 -11.08 -34.96
C ALA A 494 -34.26 -10.96 -33.42
N ASP A 495 -33.88 -11.98 -32.63
CA ASP A 495 -34.20 -11.98 -31.17
C ASP A 495 -33.07 -12.48 -30.25
N SER A 496 -31.81 -12.31 -30.65
CA SER A 496 -30.65 -12.78 -29.87
C SER A 496 -30.08 -11.70 -28.93
N GLY A 497 -30.80 -11.37 -27.84
CA GLY A 497 -30.50 -10.30 -26.88
C GLY A 497 -29.20 -10.41 -26.07
N GLY A 498 -28.43 -11.52 -26.10
CA GLY A 498 -27.29 -11.69 -25.19
C GLY A 498 -25.97 -11.02 -25.60
N GLY A 499 -25.77 -10.75 -26.91
CA GLY A 499 -24.57 -10.03 -27.40
C GLY A 499 -24.72 -8.53 -27.29
N ASP A 500 -25.94 -8.04 -27.44
CA ASP A 500 -26.27 -6.62 -27.30
C ASP A 500 -26.20 -6.16 -25.85
N ASP A 501 -26.52 -7.02 -24.88
CA ASP A 501 -26.47 -6.69 -23.44
C ASP A 501 -25.06 -6.39 -22.94
N PHE A 502 -24.05 -7.19 -23.29
CA PHE A 502 -22.66 -6.93 -22.88
C PHE A 502 -22.15 -5.59 -23.44
N ALA A 503 -22.40 -5.36 -24.74
CA ALA A 503 -22.03 -4.13 -25.42
C ALA A 503 -22.79 -2.91 -24.85
N ALA A 504 -24.07 -3.06 -24.55
CA ALA A 504 -24.90 -2.01 -23.95
C ALA A 504 -24.45 -1.65 -22.53
N ILE A 505 -24.15 -2.64 -21.68
CA ILE A 505 -23.61 -2.42 -20.33
C ILE A 505 -22.26 -1.72 -20.40
N PHE A 506 -21.35 -2.15 -21.28
CA PHE A 506 -20.06 -1.50 -21.46
C PHE A 506 -20.21 -0.05 -21.91
N ARG A 507 -21.01 0.21 -22.95
CA ARG A 507 -21.29 1.57 -23.46
C ARG A 507 -21.88 2.48 -22.40
N ARG A 508 -22.76 1.95 -21.57
CA ARG A 508 -23.32 2.66 -20.41
C ARG A 508 -22.21 3.01 -19.41
N GLY A 509 -21.32 2.05 -19.10
CA GLY A 509 -20.14 2.30 -18.25
C GLY A 509 -19.24 3.39 -18.79
N VAL A 510 -18.94 3.38 -20.08
CA VAL A 510 -18.14 4.43 -20.74
C VAL A 510 -18.78 5.80 -20.58
N ARG A 511 -20.10 5.94 -20.87
CA ARG A 511 -20.81 7.22 -20.74
C ARG A 511 -20.77 7.75 -19.31
N LEU A 512 -21.08 6.89 -18.32
CA LEU A 512 -21.08 7.29 -16.90
C LEU A 512 -19.70 7.69 -16.43
N THR A 513 -18.67 6.94 -16.84
CA THR A 513 -17.27 7.22 -16.48
C THR A 513 -16.80 8.56 -17.04
N LEU A 514 -17.11 8.85 -18.30
CA LEU A 514 -16.74 10.13 -18.95
C LEU A 514 -17.58 11.29 -18.43
N PHE A 515 -18.85 11.07 -18.10
CA PHE A 515 -19.73 12.09 -17.51
C PHE A 515 -19.18 12.61 -16.17
N ILE A 516 -18.54 11.77 -15.36
CA ILE A 516 -17.93 12.17 -14.09
C ILE A 516 -16.45 12.53 -14.27
N GLY A 517 -15.72 11.73 -15.04
CA GLY A 517 -14.27 11.88 -15.19
C GLY A 517 -13.82 13.16 -15.89
N LEU A 518 -14.57 13.61 -16.93
CA LEU A 518 -14.20 14.83 -17.64
C LEU A 518 -14.36 16.09 -16.78
N PRO A 519 -15.51 16.33 -16.08
CA PRO A 519 -15.61 17.45 -15.15
C PRO A 519 -14.61 17.37 -13.99
N ALA A 520 -14.33 16.18 -13.49
CA ALA A 520 -13.33 16.01 -12.43
C ALA A 520 -11.92 16.39 -12.90
N SER A 521 -11.53 16.02 -14.12
CA SER A 521 -10.25 16.41 -14.72
C SER A 521 -10.14 17.94 -14.85
N VAL A 522 -11.10 18.58 -15.50
CA VAL A 522 -11.08 20.03 -15.72
C VAL A 522 -11.21 20.80 -14.40
N GLY A 523 -12.08 20.34 -13.51
CA GLY A 523 -12.25 20.93 -12.20
C GLY A 523 -10.96 20.93 -11.38
N LEU A 524 -10.25 19.78 -11.30
CA LEU A 524 -8.96 19.69 -10.60
C LEU A 524 -7.90 20.61 -11.22
N ILE A 525 -7.84 20.72 -12.55
CA ILE A 525 -6.91 21.64 -13.23
C ILE A 525 -7.17 23.07 -12.81
N LEU A 526 -8.44 23.50 -12.78
CA LEU A 526 -8.80 24.88 -12.47
C LEU A 526 -8.56 25.24 -11.01
N VAL A 527 -8.90 24.34 -10.08
CA VAL A 527 -8.76 24.62 -8.63
C VAL A 527 -7.43 24.13 -8.05
N ARG A 528 -6.45 23.70 -8.87
CA ARG A 528 -5.21 23.06 -8.43
C ARG A 528 -4.44 23.89 -7.38
N VAL A 529 -4.33 25.23 -7.61
CA VAL A 529 -3.57 26.11 -6.72
C VAL A 529 -4.25 26.26 -5.34
N PRO A 530 -5.51 26.72 -5.23
CA PRO A 530 -6.16 26.79 -3.92
C PRO A 530 -6.28 25.41 -3.25
N LEU A 531 -6.41 24.32 -4.04
CA LEU A 531 -6.49 22.99 -3.50
C LEU A 531 -5.17 22.56 -2.83
N THR A 532 -4.02 22.74 -3.48
CA THR A 532 -2.72 22.40 -2.90
C THR A 532 -2.39 23.27 -1.70
N ARG A 533 -2.71 24.57 -1.77
CA ARG A 533 -2.51 25.51 -0.67
C ARG A 533 -3.34 25.15 0.57
N VAL A 534 -4.61 24.83 0.40
CA VAL A 534 -5.50 24.46 1.50
C VAL A 534 -5.01 23.21 2.22
N PHE A 535 -4.59 22.20 1.49
CA PHE A 535 -4.22 20.92 2.09
C PHE A 535 -2.78 20.88 2.60
N PHE A 536 -1.82 21.52 1.92
CA PHE A 536 -0.41 21.26 2.18
C PHE A 536 0.42 22.49 2.58
N GLU A 537 0.02 23.72 2.25
CA GLU A 537 0.78 24.92 2.63
C GLU A 537 0.64 25.21 4.14
N TRP A 538 1.46 24.55 4.94
CA TRP A 538 1.54 24.71 6.40
C TRP A 538 2.99 24.66 6.86
N ASN A 539 3.38 25.51 7.78
CA ASN A 539 4.72 25.58 8.41
C ASN A 539 5.88 25.50 7.38
N ALA A 540 6.62 24.38 7.35
CA ALA A 540 7.76 24.19 6.46
C ALA A 540 7.41 24.05 4.98
N PHE A 541 6.15 23.67 4.65
CA PHE A 541 5.71 23.56 3.26
C PHE A 541 5.20 24.91 2.76
N THR A 542 5.98 25.58 1.93
CA THR A 542 5.78 26.96 1.51
C THR A 542 4.71 27.14 0.42
N ALA A 543 4.35 28.39 0.13
CA ALA A 543 3.45 28.71 -0.99
C ALA A 543 4.09 28.32 -2.35
N GLU A 544 5.41 28.42 -2.47
CA GLU A 544 6.15 28.00 -3.66
C GLU A 544 6.08 26.48 -3.85
N ASP A 545 6.27 25.69 -2.78
CA ASP A 545 6.10 24.24 -2.80
C ASP A 545 4.68 23.83 -3.21
N ALA A 546 3.67 24.56 -2.70
CA ALA A 546 2.28 24.35 -3.07
C ALA A 546 2.04 24.66 -4.56
N LEU A 547 2.67 25.70 -5.10
CA LEU A 547 2.60 26.04 -6.52
C LEU A 547 3.28 24.96 -7.38
N ARG A 548 4.48 24.51 -7.00
CA ARG A 548 5.17 23.39 -7.67
C ARG A 548 4.31 22.13 -7.68
N SER A 549 3.74 21.74 -6.53
CA SER A 549 2.82 20.61 -6.41
C SER A 549 1.56 20.79 -7.27
N SER A 550 1.05 22.01 -7.40
CA SER A 550 -0.11 22.31 -8.25
C SER A 550 0.18 22.11 -9.74
N ASN A 551 1.39 22.45 -10.20
CA ASN A 551 1.82 22.22 -11.59
C ASN A 551 1.97 20.72 -11.89
N VAL A 552 2.47 19.94 -10.94
CA VAL A 552 2.49 18.47 -11.04
C VAL A 552 1.07 17.91 -11.08
N LEU A 553 0.18 18.42 -10.20
CA LEU A 553 -1.23 18.02 -10.18
C LEU A 553 -1.93 18.27 -11.52
N MET A 554 -1.60 19.35 -12.22
CA MET A 554 -2.18 19.65 -13.54
C MET A 554 -1.93 18.51 -14.54
N GLY A 555 -0.71 17.96 -14.58
CA GLY A 555 -0.38 16.81 -15.43
C GLY A 555 -1.25 15.59 -15.09
N TYR A 556 -1.29 15.18 -13.83
CA TYR A 556 -2.12 14.05 -13.42
C TYR A 556 -3.61 14.27 -13.62
N ALA A 557 -4.11 15.46 -13.31
CA ALA A 557 -5.52 15.81 -13.43
C ALA A 557 -6.03 15.74 -14.87
N ALA A 558 -5.19 16.04 -15.86
CA ALA A 558 -5.53 15.95 -17.27
C ALA A 558 -5.98 14.56 -17.72
N ALA A 559 -5.54 13.50 -17.02
CA ALA A 559 -5.83 12.12 -17.36
C ALA A 559 -6.78 11.38 -16.39
N VAL A 560 -7.43 12.04 -15.43
CA VAL A 560 -8.35 11.38 -14.48
C VAL A 560 -9.48 10.64 -15.20
N TRP A 561 -10.00 11.20 -16.28
CA TRP A 561 -10.99 10.54 -17.14
C TRP A 561 -10.42 9.28 -17.80
N ALA A 562 -9.16 9.31 -18.24
CA ALA A 562 -8.49 8.19 -18.90
C ALA A 562 -8.20 7.05 -17.92
N TYR A 563 -7.71 7.36 -16.71
CA TYR A 563 -7.53 6.36 -15.65
C TYR A 563 -8.86 5.67 -15.33
N SER A 564 -9.94 6.44 -15.17
CA SER A 564 -11.27 5.89 -14.88
C SER A 564 -11.76 4.98 -16.00
N LEU A 565 -11.57 5.37 -17.26
CA LEU A 565 -11.95 4.59 -18.44
C LEU A 565 -11.13 3.30 -18.55
N THR A 566 -9.84 3.36 -18.24
CA THR A 566 -8.95 2.19 -18.21
C THR A 566 -9.46 1.15 -17.21
N HIS A 567 -9.91 1.57 -16.02
CA HIS A 567 -10.48 0.64 -15.04
C HIS A 567 -11.73 -0.08 -15.54
N VAL A 568 -12.66 0.63 -16.17
CA VAL A 568 -13.89 0.05 -16.75
C VAL A 568 -13.56 -0.91 -17.89
N THR A 569 -12.67 -0.50 -18.80
CA THR A 569 -12.29 -1.29 -19.98
C THR A 569 -11.53 -2.57 -19.57
N THR A 570 -10.62 -2.48 -18.59
CA THR A 570 -9.90 -3.65 -18.04
C THR A 570 -10.88 -4.65 -17.43
N LYS A 571 -11.90 -4.19 -16.69
CA LYS A 571 -12.94 -5.07 -16.15
C LYS A 571 -13.76 -5.74 -17.25
N ALA A 572 -14.01 -5.06 -18.37
CA ALA A 572 -14.69 -5.65 -19.51
C ALA A 572 -13.87 -6.79 -20.15
N PHE A 573 -12.55 -6.64 -20.28
CA PHE A 573 -11.66 -7.74 -20.71
C PHE A 573 -11.67 -8.91 -19.75
N TYR A 574 -11.62 -8.65 -18.43
CA TYR A 574 -11.67 -9.71 -17.43
C TYR A 574 -13.02 -10.47 -17.45
N ALA A 575 -14.10 -9.80 -17.79
CA ALA A 575 -15.41 -10.43 -17.91
C ALA A 575 -15.51 -11.43 -19.08
N VAL A 576 -14.67 -11.28 -20.11
CA VAL A 576 -14.56 -12.22 -21.26
C VAL A 576 -13.33 -13.14 -21.18
N ASP A 577 -12.76 -13.31 -19.97
CA ASP A 577 -11.58 -14.13 -19.67
C ASP A 577 -10.29 -13.75 -20.43
N ASP A 578 -10.22 -12.52 -20.97
CA ASP A 578 -9.01 -11.99 -21.63
C ASP A 578 -8.21 -11.09 -20.68
N ALA A 579 -7.46 -11.68 -19.76
CA ALA A 579 -6.55 -10.95 -18.90
C ALA A 579 -5.24 -10.56 -19.59
N MET A 580 -4.89 -11.23 -20.70
CA MET A 580 -3.59 -11.02 -21.35
C MET A 580 -3.54 -9.73 -22.17
N THR A 581 -4.63 -9.31 -22.78
CA THR A 581 -4.65 -8.08 -23.57
C THR A 581 -4.40 -6.83 -22.70
N PRO A 582 -5.08 -6.61 -21.56
CA PRO A 582 -4.74 -5.52 -20.65
C PRO A 582 -3.30 -5.59 -20.12
N LEU A 583 -2.80 -6.78 -19.81
CA LEU A 583 -1.43 -6.97 -19.31
C LEU A 583 -0.38 -6.53 -20.36
N LYS A 584 -0.51 -6.96 -21.61
CA LYS A 584 0.40 -6.58 -22.69
C LYS A 584 0.36 -5.07 -22.99
N VAL A 585 -0.84 -4.49 -23.04
CA VAL A 585 -1.00 -3.04 -23.24
C VAL A 585 -0.38 -2.28 -22.07
N SER A 586 -0.62 -2.70 -20.82
CA SER A 586 -0.03 -2.06 -19.63
C SER A 586 1.51 -2.14 -19.68
N GLY A 587 2.09 -3.29 -20.02
CA GLY A 587 3.54 -3.45 -20.17
C GLY A 587 4.14 -2.51 -21.21
N ALA A 588 3.50 -2.39 -22.38
CA ALA A 588 3.92 -1.45 -23.42
C ALA A 588 3.82 0.02 -22.96
N MET A 589 2.76 0.36 -22.21
CA MET A 589 2.57 1.72 -21.69
C MET A 589 3.57 2.06 -20.57
N VAL A 590 3.98 1.09 -19.76
CA VAL A 590 5.06 1.30 -18.77
C VAL A 590 6.40 1.59 -19.47
N ALA A 591 6.73 0.85 -20.52
CA ALA A 591 7.93 1.13 -21.31
C ALA A 591 7.87 2.53 -21.96
N LEU A 592 6.72 2.90 -22.56
CA LEU A 592 6.50 4.23 -23.11
C LEU A 592 6.61 5.33 -22.03
N ASN A 593 6.01 5.08 -20.86
CA ASN A 593 6.07 6.02 -19.73
C ASN A 593 7.52 6.28 -19.30
N LEU A 594 8.35 5.24 -19.21
CA LEU A 594 9.76 5.40 -18.86
C LEU A 594 10.50 6.27 -19.90
N VAL A 595 10.27 6.07 -21.19
CA VAL A 595 10.84 6.91 -22.26
C VAL A 595 10.38 8.36 -22.11
N LEU A 596 9.07 8.56 -21.90
CA LEU A 596 8.50 9.91 -21.72
C LEU A 596 9.01 10.57 -20.43
N ASN A 597 9.18 9.81 -19.35
CA ASN A 597 9.79 10.34 -18.13
C ASN A 597 11.17 10.94 -18.41
N LEU A 598 12.05 10.14 -19.02
CA LEU A 598 13.43 10.56 -19.31
C LEU A 598 13.52 11.70 -20.34
N THR A 599 12.49 11.93 -21.14
CA THR A 599 12.48 13.03 -22.12
C THR A 599 11.79 14.28 -21.59
N LEU A 600 10.65 14.15 -20.89
CA LEU A 600 9.86 15.30 -20.45
C LEU A 600 10.36 15.94 -19.15
N ILE A 601 11.23 15.27 -18.39
CA ILE A 601 11.85 15.88 -17.20
C ILE A 601 12.72 17.10 -17.54
N TRP A 602 13.36 17.13 -18.70
CA TRP A 602 14.25 18.22 -19.08
C TRP A 602 13.51 19.54 -19.31
N PRO A 603 12.39 19.59 -20.10
CA PRO A 603 11.66 20.84 -20.30
C PRO A 603 10.63 21.13 -19.19
N LEU A 604 10.15 20.15 -18.43
CA LEU A 604 9.01 20.30 -17.50
C LEU A 604 9.37 19.98 -16.05
N GLY A 605 10.59 19.57 -15.74
CA GLY A 605 10.99 19.16 -14.40
C GLY A 605 10.11 18.05 -13.85
N VAL A 606 9.72 18.13 -12.58
CA VAL A 606 8.86 17.15 -11.91
C VAL A 606 7.50 17.00 -12.60
N ALA A 607 6.95 18.08 -13.17
CA ALA A 607 5.68 18.01 -13.91
C ALA A 607 5.77 17.09 -15.14
N GLY A 608 6.99 16.91 -15.70
CA GLY A 608 7.24 15.98 -16.81
C GLY A 608 6.86 14.54 -16.47
N LEU A 609 7.12 14.06 -15.24
CA LEU A 609 6.71 12.73 -14.78
C LEU A 609 5.18 12.58 -14.73
N ALA A 610 4.48 13.63 -14.31
CA ALA A 610 3.02 13.63 -14.27
C ALA A 610 2.41 13.62 -15.69
N TRP A 611 2.95 14.42 -16.60
CA TRP A 611 2.52 14.46 -18.01
C TRP A 611 2.84 13.15 -18.73
N SER A 612 4.00 12.53 -18.49
CA SER A 612 4.35 11.21 -19.03
C SER A 612 3.30 10.17 -18.65
N THR A 613 2.93 10.15 -17.37
CA THR A 613 1.89 9.25 -16.86
C THR A 613 0.53 9.55 -17.46
N ALA A 614 0.18 10.82 -17.64
CA ALA A 614 -1.09 11.22 -18.27
C ALA A 614 -1.19 10.81 -19.75
N ILE A 615 -0.11 11.01 -20.50
CA ILE A 615 -0.03 10.61 -21.92
C ILE A 615 -0.14 9.08 -22.03
N SER A 616 0.66 8.35 -21.27
CA SER A 616 0.66 6.89 -21.26
C SER A 616 -0.71 6.32 -20.88
N ALA A 617 -1.38 6.86 -19.87
CA ALA A 617 -2.72 6.45 -19.47
C ALA A 617 -3.79 6.76 -20.52
N THR A 618 -3.68 7.90 -21.19
CA THR A 618 -4.58 8.27 -22.29
C THR A 618 -4.45 7.30 -23.45
N LEU A 619 -3.22 7.00 -23.85
CA LEU A 619 -2.93 6.01 -24.90
C LEU A 619 -3.39 4.61 -24.47
N GLN A 620 -3.17 4.22 -23.22
CA GLN A 620 -3.65 2.96 -22.68
C GLN A 620 -5.16 2.83 -22.78
N ALA A 621 -5.91 3.85 -22.36
CA ALA A 621 -7.37 3.87 -22.47
C ALA A 621 -7.83 3.75 -23.94
N ALA A 622 -7.21 4.50 -24.84
CA ALA A 622 -7.52 4.46 -26.27
C ALA A 622 -7.22 3.08 -26.88
N CYS A 623 -6.05 2.50 -26.60
CA CYS A 623 -5.67 1.16 -27.08
C CYS A 623 -6.63 0.09 -26.57
N LEU A 624 -6.96 0.09 -25.26
CA LEU A 624 -7.87 -0.89 -24.68
C LEU A 624 -9.27 -0.79 -25.28
N VAL A 625 -9.82 0.43 -25.45
CA VAL A 625 -11.12 0.64 -26.09
C VAL A 625 -11.08 0.17 -27.56
N ALA A 626 -10.00 0.44 -28.28
CA ALA A 626 -9.86 -0.01 -29.66
C ALA A 626 -9.77 -1.54 -29.77
N LEU A 627 -9.00 -2.20 -28.90
CA LEU A 627 -8.85 -3.66 -28.87
C LEU A 627 -10.13 -4.37 -28.42
N LEU A 628 -10.95 -3.75 -27.57
CA LEU A 628 -12.22 -4.32 -27.12
C LEU A 628 -13.25 -4.45 -28.26
N ARG A 629 -13.03 -3.82 -29.41
CA ARG A 629 -13.89 -3.97 -30.61
C ARG A 629 -14.11 -5.43 -31.00
N LYS A 630 -13.15 -6.28 -30.75
CA LYS A 630 -13.26 -7.73 -31.02
C LYS A 630 -14.39 -8.39 -30.23
N HIS A 631 -14.72 -7.85 -29.05
CA HIS A 631 -15.74 -8.40 -28.14
C HIS A 631 -17.05 -7.64 -28.14
N VAL A 632 -17.04 -6.33 -28.47
CA VAL A 632 -18.18 -5.41 -28.33
C VAL A 632 -18.70 -4.92 -29.69
N GLY A 633 -17.97 -5.20 -30.77
CA GLY A 633 -18.23 -4.60 -32.07
C GLY A 633 -17.80 -3.12 -32.07
N ARG A 634 -18.75 -2.20 -32.24
CA ARG A 634 -18.46 -0.75 -32.16
C ARG A 634 -18.60 -0.26 -30.70
N PRO A 635 -17.48 -0.04 -29.96
CA PRO A 635 -17.55 0.45 -28.58
C PRO A 635 -18.11 1.85 -28.47
N ILE A 636 -17.85 2.71 -29.49
CA ILE A 636 -18.37 4.08 -29.59
C ILE A 636 -19.42 4.10 -30.66
N THR A 637 -20.68 4.14 -30.27
CA THR A 637 -21.84 4.32 -31.16
C THR A 637 -22.24 5.81 -31.20
N GLY A 638 -23.13 6.17 -32.13
CA GLY A 638 -23.67 7.54 -32.20
C GLY A 638 -24.37 7.99 -30.90
N GLU A 639 -24.91 7.05 -30.12
CA GLU A 639 -25.50 7.32 -28.81
C GLU A 639 -24.41 7.65 -27.76
N VAL A 640 -23.32 6.87 -27.72
CA VAL A 640 -22.18 7.15 -26.86
C VAL A 640 -21.53 8.49 -27.22
N ALA A 641 -21.31 8.73 -28.51
CA ALA A 641 -20.73 9.98 -28.99
C ALA A 641 -21.58 11.20 -28.59
N ARG A 642 -22.92 11.11 -28.72
CA ARG A 642 -23.84 12.18 -28.28
C ARG A 642 -23.80 12.38 -26.77
N GLY A 643 -23.75 11.29 -25.98
CA GLY A 643 -23.62 11.36 -24.53
C GLY A 643 -22.30 12.02 -24.10
N VAL A 644 -21.18 11.61 -24.70
CA VAL A 644 -19.86 12.22 -24.48
C VAL A 644 -19.83 13.68 -24.91
N GLY A 645 -20.42 14.02 -26.06
CA GLY A 645 -20.54 15.41 -26.54
C GLY A 645 -21.28 16.31 -25.55
N ARG A 646 -22.40 15.83 -25.00
CA ARG A 646 -23.13 16.53 -23.92
C ARG A 646 -22.30 16.68 -22.63
N SER A 647 -21.59 15.64 -22.24
CA SER A 647 -20.68 15.71 -21.09
C SER A 647 -19.56 16.73 -21.31
N LEU A 648 -18.99 16.80 -22.53
CA LEU A 648 -18.00 17.81 -22.91
C LEU A 648 -18.57 19.23 -22.87
N MET A 649 -19.78 19.46 -23.35
CA MET A 649 -20.43 20.76 -23.28
C MET A 649 -20.68 21.21 -21.85
N LEU A 650 -21.15 20.29 -20.97
CA LEU A 650 -21.32 20.60 -19.53
C LEU A 650 -19.99 20.85 -18.85
N THR A 651 -18.96 20.10 -19.21
CA THR A 651 -17.59 20.29 -18.70
C THR A 651 -17.03 21.65 -19.15
N ALA A 652 -17.27 22.05 -20.39
CA ALA A 652 -16.85 23.35 -20.90
C ALA A 652 -17.60 24.49 -20.19
N ALA A 653 -18.93 24.38 -20.04
CA ALA A 653 -19.73 25.36 -19.29
C ALA A 653 -19.25 25.48 -17.81
N MET A 654 -18.98 24.34 -17.15
CA MET A 654 -18.38 24.31 -15.82
C MET A 654 -17.00 24.99 -15.84
N GLY A 655 -16.18 24.64 -16.83
CA GLY A 655 -14.83 25.20 -16.98
C GLY A 655 -14.84 26.72 -17.13
N LEU A 656 -15.77 27.27 -17.93
CA LEU A 656 -15.96 28.70 -18.10
C LEU A 656 -16.42 29.37 -16.77
N ALA A 657 -17.41 28.78 -16.09
CA ALA A 657 -17.95 29.33 -14.85
C ALA A 657 -16.90 29.33 -13.72
N VAL A 658 -16.22 28.22 -13.51
CA VAL A 658 -15.15 28.09 -12.48
C VAL A 658 -13.92 28.90 -12.89
N GLY A 659 -13.56 28.88 -14.18
CA GLY A 659 -12.46 29.66 -14.74
C GLY A 659 -12.65 31.16 -14.56
N ALA A 660 -13.86 31.68 -14.77
CA ALA A 660 -14.19 33.09 -14.52
C ALA A 660 -13.98 33.48 -13.03
N VAL A 661 -14.37 32.63 -12.09
CA VAL A 661 -14.07 32.86 -10.66
C VAL A 661 -12.57 32.87 -10.42
N MET A 662 -11.83 31.92 -10.99
CA MET A 662 -10.38 31.81 -10.79
C MET A 662 -9.59 32.93 -11.49
N MET A 663 -10.11 33.53 -12.55
CA MET A 663 -9.53 34.73 -13.20
C MET A 663 -9.80 36.02 -12.41
N ALA A 664 -10.92 36.08 -11.68
CA ALA A 664 -11.28 37.23 -10.85
C ALA A 664 -10.52 37.30 -9.51
N VAL A 665 -9.83 36.23 -9.16
CA VAL A 665 -9.13 36.06 -7.88
C VAL A 665 -7.69 35.63 -8.16
N ASP A 666 -6.72 36.32 -7.55
CA ASP A 666 -5.32 35.83 -7.52
C ASP A 666 -5.18 34.79 -6.40
N PRO A 667 -5.00 33.50 -6.75
CA PRO A 667 -4.94 32.44 -5.74
C PRO A 667 -3.74 32.55 -4.78
N LEU A 668 -2.68 33.28 -5.17
CA LEU A 668 -1.47 33.45 -4.36
C LEU A 668 -1.60 34.55 -3.31
N SER A 669 -2.47 35.55 -3.57
CA SER A 669 -2.73 36.65 -2.63
C SER A 669 -3.73 36.31 -1.51
N LEU A 670 -4.45 35.19 -1.64
CA LEU A 670 -5.47 34.78 -0.68
C LEU A 670 -4.88 34.29 0.64
N ASN A 671 -5.51 34.64 1.75
CA ASN A 671 -5.25 33.96 3.02
C ASN A 671 -5.93 32.55 3.05
N LYS A 672 -5.62 31.74 4.08
CA LYS A 672 -6.13 30.36 4.18
C LYS A 672 -7.67 30.29 4.18
N ALA A 673 -8.34 31.13 4.94
CA ALA A 673 -9.79 31.13 5.02
C ALA A 673 -10.44 31.50 3.67
N GLN A 674 -9.87 32.49 2.98
CA GLN A 674 -10.28 32.86 1.63
C GLN A 674 -10.03 31.73 0.62
N SER A 675 -8.89 31.05 0.69
CA SER A 675 -8.57 29.89 -0.16
C SER A 675 -9.60 28.75 0.02
N VAL A 676 -10.00 28.47 1.27
CA VAL A 676 -11.06 27.50 1.57
C VAL A 676 -12.41 27.97 1.01
N GLY A 677 -12.75 29.26 1.18
CA GLY A 677 -13.97 29.84 0.63
C GLY A 677 -14.06 29.77 -0.89
N VAL A 678 -12.98 30.15 -1.58
CA VAL A 678 -12.90 30.10 -3.06
C VAL A 678 -12.96 28.64 -3.54
N LEU A 679 -12.26 27.71 -2.89
CA LEU A 679 -12.32 26.30 -3.22
C LEU A 679 -13.74 25.74 -3.06
N ALA A 680 -14.42 26.03 -1.95
CA ALA A 680 -15.79 25.59 -1.71
C ALA A 680 -16.78 26.19 -2.74
N LEU A 681 -16.62 27.48 -3.08
CA LEU A 681 -17.40 28.14 -4.11
C LEU A 681 -17.20 27.48 -5.48
N CYS A 682 -15.96 27.24 -5.89
CA CYS A 682 -15.64 26.61 -7.17
C CYS A 682 -16.17 25.17 -7.28
N VAL A 683 -16.03 24.38 -6.21
CA VAL A 683 -16.56 23.02 -6.16
C VAL A 683 -18.09 23.03 -6.19
N GLY A 684 -18.73 23.90 -5.40
CA GLY A 684 -20.19 24.05 -5.38
C GLY A 684 -20.76 24.53 -6.73
N LEU A 685 -20.15 25.55 -7.32
CA LEU A 685 -20.51 26.08 -8.64
C LEU A 685 -20.34 25.02 -9.72
N GLY A 686 -19.19 24.34 -9.72
CA GLY A 686 -18.91 23.26 -10.68
C GLY A 686 -19.94 22.14 -10.60
N ALA A 687 -20.25 21.68 -9.39
CA ALA A 687 -21.27 20.66 -9.15
C ALA A 687 -22.66 21.16 -9.61
N ALA A 688 -23.02 22.39 -9.28
CA ALA A 688 -24.30 22.98 -9.69
C ALA A 688 -24.45 23.06 -11.23
N VAL A 689 -23.41 23.48 -11.95
CA VAL A 689 -23.44 23.57 -13.43
C VAL A 689 -23.57 22.17 -14.04
N VAL A 690 -22.75 21.19 -13.60
CA VAL A 690 -22.77 19.84 -14.19
C VAL A 690 -24.06 19.10 -13.85
N LEU A 691 -24.45 19.06 -12.56
CA LEU A 691 -25.64 18.31 -12.14
C LEU A 691 -26.95 19.04 -12.54
N GLY A 692 -26.97 20.36 -12.43
CA GLY A 692 -28.09 21.19 -12.86
C GLY A 692 -28.30 21.12 -14.38
N GLY A 693 -27.25 21.27 -15.17
CA GLY A 693 -27.29 21.14 -16.62
C GLY A 693 -27.69 19.73 -17.06
N ALA A 694 -27.16 18.71 -16.41
CA ALA A 694 -27.54 17.32 -16.69
C ALA A 694 -29.01 17.03 -16.33
N TRP A 695 -29.54 17.66 -15.28
CA TRP A 695 -30.94 17.56 -14.91
C TRP A 695 -31.83 18.29 -15.95
N LEU A 696 -31.46 19.51 -16.36
CA LEU A 696 -32.17 20.29 -17.38
C LEU A 696 -32.24 19.54 -18.72
N TRP A 697 -31.16 18.93 -19.14
CA TRP A 697 -31.08 18.12 -20.35
C TRP A 697 -31.65 16.73 -20.21
N LYS A 698 -32.18 16.38 -19.02
CA LYS A 698 -32.77 15.07 -18.71
C LYS A 698 -31.84 13.90 -19.05
N LEU A 699 -30.53 14.07 -18.76
CA LEU A 699 -29.54 13.05 -19.09
C LEU A 699 -29.82 11.74 -18.35
N PRO A 700 -29.72 10.57 -19.01
CA PRO A 700 -29.97 9.28 -18.39
C PRO A 700 -28.98 9.00 -17.25
N GLU A 701 -27.77 9.54 -17.31
CA GLU A 701 -26.71 9.37 -16.33
C GLU A 701 -27.13 9.88 -14.93
N VAL A 702 -27.90 10.97 -14.83
CA VAL A 702 -28.42 11.49 -13.56
C VAL A 702 -29.46 10.55 -12.93
N ARG A 703 -30.30 9.93 -13.76
CA ARG A 703 -31.29 8.94 -13.25
C ARG A 703 -30.60 7.69 -12.73
N GLU A 704 -29.51 7.31 -13.36
CA GLU A 704 -28.70 6.16 -12.97
C GLU A 704 -28.01 6.37 -11.62
N LEU A 705 -27.43 7.55 -11.37
CA LEU A 705 -26.82 7.95 -10.10
C LEU A 705 -27.83 8.01 -8.93
N ARG A 706 -29.13 8.21 -9.22
CA ARG A 706 -30.19 8.19 -8.19
C ARG A 706 -30.69 6.80 -7.85
N ARG A 707 -30.50 5.82 -8.73
CA ARG A 707 -31.00 4.44 -8.56
C ARG A 707 -29.97 3.48 -7.96
N GLY A 708 -28.69 3.85 -7.93
CA GLY A 708 -27.59 3.13 -7.26
C GLY A 708 -27.27 3.76 -5.89
#